data_1bf1fe0c4fbf57121dd56403b048a062
#
_entry.id   1bf1fe0c4fbf57121dd56403b048a062
#
_cell.length_a   1.000
_cell.length_b   1.000
_cell.length_c   1.000
_cell.angle_alpha   90.00
_cell.angle_beta   90.00
_cell.angle_gamma   90.00
#
_symmetry.space_group_name_H-M   'P 1'
#
loop_
_entity.id
_entity.type
_entity.pdbx_description
1 polymer ?
#
loop_
_entity_poly.entity_id
_entity_poly.type
_entity_poly.pdbx_seq_one_letter_code
_entity_poly.pdbx_strand_id
1 'polypeptide(L)'
;MADYKNTLNLPNTDFPMRGNLAQREPGMLMDWEKRCLYKKIRTARAGANMFILHDGPPYANGNIHIGHSINKVLKDIIIKSKTLSGFDSPYIPGWDCHGLPIEVKVESLIGKPGAKVDAATFRKECRKYAASQVEGQKKDFKRLGVLGDWDNPYLTMNYKTEADTLRALGKVIANGHFVRGLKPVYWCMDCQSALAEAEVEYADVKSDSIYVRFASTDDDKILNTFNAQGKGQGPIYCVIWTTTPWTLPANRAICLNEQLKYSLVQVETDRGAERFIMASDLVENVMNSCGIEKYEQIGDEVSGKALELMKFKHPFLNIESTVILGAHVTLEAGTGCVHTAGGHGLDDYNVSTKYGIEIYNPVGPDGCFKEDVEFFAGLNVLKANPKVIEVLKEKGALVKAISITHSYPHCWRHKTPVIFRATPQWFISMDGKGLRSRALEEIAKTKWIPAWGQNRIEAMVKQRTDWCISRQRTWGMPCAVLINNETNEIHPDTPAIIEKVAKAVEKDGIQAWWDLKVEDLIGPEEAKLYHKDPNTLDVWFDSGSTQFSVVDQREEFKGHSADLYLEGSDQHRGWFMSSLMLSVATKDKAPYKEVLTHGFTVDGQGRKMSKSLGNVIAPQEVIDKLGADVLRLWIASNDYTGDMAVSHEIFKRSSDAYRRVRNTVRFLLANLNGFNPETDMVPFNSMVELDKWAVSLASKTQKEVVACYDEYDFHKVVQILMNFCSIELGSFYLDIIKDRQYTAKANSAARRSCQTALYLIAESLIRWIAPILSFTAQEAWEAMPGKRDEFVFTSTWFDKLEELDESSEFNSEYWNRMLNFRNEANKAIETARNNGVIGGSLEADVKIFTKGQLFEDLKKLEKELCFVLITSKAVISDEEAPSDAFKSEVLDCAFTVTKSTAKKCERCWHYEDAVDADPEYPGLCPRCIENIKSNGEVRHFA
;
A
#
# COMPACT_ATOMS: atom_id res chain seq x y z
N MET A 1 -58.56 10.27 30.09
CA MET A 1 -57.88 9.23 29.37
C MET A 1 -56.87 8.55 30.31
N ALA A 2 -56.90 7.25 30.43
CA ALA A 2 -55.88 6.52 31.18
C ALA A 2 -54.55 6.62 30.44
N ASP A 3 -53.47 6.96 31.13
CA ASP A 3 -52.14 7.06 30.51
C ASP A 3 -51.47 5.67 30.53
N TYR A 4 -51.49 4.96 29.40
CA TYR A 4 -50.90 3.64 29.24
C TYR A 4 -49.40 3.66 28.88
N LYS A 5 -48.77 4.82 28.80
CA LYS A 5 -47.36 4.95 28.40
C LYS A 5 -46.42 4.18 29.30
N ASN A 6 -46.69 4.18 30.59
CA ASN A 6 -45.89 3.46 31.61
C ASN A 6 -45.97 1.93 31.50
N THR A 7 -46.88 1.40 30.68
CA THR A 7 -47.01 -0.05 30.43
C THR A 7 -46.25 -0.50 29.18
N LEU A 8 -45.64 0.43 28.47
CA LEU A 8 -44.82 0.17 27.26
C LEU A 8 -43.36 -0.12 27.64
N ASN A 9 -42.74 -1.03 26.92
CA ASN A 9 -41.30 -1.29 27.05
C ASN A 9 -40.52 -0.33 26.13
N LEU A 10 -40.23 0.86 26.63
CA LEU A 10 -39.50 1.87 25.82
C LEU A 10 -38.02 1.49 25.70
N PRO A 11 -37.42 1.66 24.50
CA PRO A 11 -35.99 1.36 24.28
C PRO A 11 -35.14 2.34 25.09
N ASN A 12 -34.11 1.81 25.77
CA ASN A 12 -33.15 2.59 26.55
C ASN A 12 -31.76 1.96 26.51
N THR A 13 -30.71 2.77 26.43
CA THR A 13 -29.31 2.32 26.45
C THR A 13 -28.37 3.45 26.80
N ASP A 14 -27.28 3.12 27.48
CA ASP A 14 -26.18 4.04 27.75
C ASP A 14 -25.35 4.36 26.48
N PHE A 15 -25.51 3.60 25.39
CA PHE A 15 -24.86 3.87 24.09
C PHE A 15 -25.42 5.17 23.49
N PRO A 16 -24.61 6.24 23.34
CA PRO A 16 -25.09 7.55 23.00
C PRO A 16 -25.70 7.63 21.59
N MET A 17 -26.71 8.47 21.42
CA MET A 17 -27.36 8.67 20.14
C MET A 17 -26.41 9.25 19.09
N ARG A 18 -25.60 10.26 19.47
CA ARG A 18 -24.61 10.89 18.60
C ARG A 18 -23.23 10.31 18.87
N GLY A 19 -22.51 9.96 17.79
CA GLY A 19 -21.13 9.42 17.90
C GLY A 19 -20.15 10.45 18.49
N ASN A 20 -20.21 11.70 18.01
CA ASN A 20 -19.29 12.79 18.38
C ASN A 20 -17.82 12.31 18.43
N LEU A 21 -17.42 11.52 17.42
CA LEU A 21 -16.18 10.77 17.40
C LEU A 21 -14.95 11.65 17.61
N ALA A 22 -14.87 12.77 16.87
CA ALA A 22 -13.73 13.69 16.97
C ALA A 22 -13.42 14.14 18.41
N GLN A 23 -14.46 14.33 19.24
CA GLN A 23 -14.33 14.75 20.62
C GLN A 23 -14.14 13.56 21.59
N ARG A 24 -14.73 12.42 21.31
CA ARG A 24 -14.78 11.28 22.25
C ARG A 24 -13.61 10.30 22.08
N GLU A 25 -13.18 10.03 20.85
CA GLU A 25 -12.08 9.10 20.57
C GLU A 25 -10.79 9.39 21.33
N PRO A 26 -10.34 10.67 21.49
CA PRO A 26 -9.15 10.97 22.30
C PRO A 26 -9.25 10.49 23.76
N GLY A 27 -10.44 10.64 24.36
CA GLY A 27 -10.70 10.14 25.71
C GLY A 27 -10.69 8.61 25.80
N MET A 28 -11.24 7.95 24.78
CA MET A 28 -11.22 6.48 24.67
C MET A 28 -9.80 5.94 24.52
N LEU A 29 -8.94 6.59 23.73
CA LEU A 29 -7.53 6.21 23.60
C LEU A 29 -6.79 6.30 24.92
N MET A 30 -7.00 7.38 25.68
CA MET A 30 -6.40 7.51 27.02
C MET A 30 -6.87 6.43 27.97
N ASP A 31 -8.16 6.05 27.89
CA ASP A 31 -8.71 4.95 28.69
C ASP A 31 -8.10 3.59 28.28
N TRP A 32 -7.98 3.31 26.98
CA TRP A 32 -7.34 2.10 26.47
C TRP A 32 -5.88 1.97 26.93
N GLU A 33 -5.12 3.07 26.91
CA GLU A 33 -3.75 3.11 27.41
C GLU A 33 -3.69 2.85 28.92
N LYS A 34 -4.50 3.55 29.70
CA LYS A 34 -4.59 3.39 31.15
C LYS A 34 -4.96 1.96 31.54
N ARG A 35 -5.88 1.35 30.81
CA ARG A 35 -6.35 -0.03 31.03
C ARG A 35 -5.45 -1.08 30.37
N CYS A 36 -4.31 -0.68 29.73
CA CYS A 36 -3.34 -1.56 29.10
C CYS A 36 -3.95 -2.51 28.05
N LEU A 37 -4.82 -2.01 27.17
CA LEU A 37 -5.55 -2.80 26.19
C LEU A 37 -4.64 -3.74 25.38
N TYR A 38 -3.57 -3.22 24.77
CA TYR A 38 -2.68 -4.04 23.93
C TYR A 38 -2.07 -5.23 24.72
N LYS A 39 -1.61 -4.98 25.94
CA LYS A 39 -1.06 -6.02 26.80
C LYS A 39 -2.11 -7.08 27.16
N LYS A 40 -3.36 -6.69 27.40
CA LYS A 40 -4.47 -7.62 27.67
C LYS A 40 -4.78 -8.49 26.46
N ILE A 41 -4.76 -7.93 25.24
CA ILE A 41 -4.92 -8.70 24.00
C ILE A 41 -3.81 -9.76 23.89
N ARG A 42 -2.55 -9.38 24.11
CA ARG A 42 -1.41 -10.32 24.07
C ARG A 42 -1.57 -11.44 25.11
N THR A 43 -2.00 -11.09 26.31
CA THR A 43 -2.25 -12.08 27.38
C THR A 43 -3.40 -13.02 27.00
N ALA A 44 -4.49 -12.51 26.44
CA ALA A 44 -5.64 -13.33 26.03
C ALA A 44 -5.34 -14.31 24.89
N ARG A 45 -4.28 -14.06 24.11
CA ARG A 45 -3.86 -14.90 22.98
C ARG A 45 -2.56 -15.66 23.26
N ALA A 46 -2.03 -15.60 24.48
CA ALA A 46 -0.78 -16.27 24.83
C ALA A 46 -0.87 -17.78 24.58
N GLY A 47 0.07 -18.30 23.79
CA GLY A 47 0.12 -19.73 23.41
C GLY A 47 -0.76 -20.13 22.22
N ALA A 48 -1.50 -19.22 21.61
CA ALA A 48 -2.21 -19.45 20.37
C ALA A 48 -1.24 -19.48 19.17
N ASN A 49 -1.73 -19.95 18.01
CA ASN A 49 -0.98 -19.90 16.77
C ASN A 49 -0.63 -18.45 16.42
N MET A 50 0.62 -18.24 16.01
CA MET A 50 1.09 -16.89 15.67
C MET A 50 0.70 -16.49 14.25
N PHE A 51 0.40 -15.21 14.08
CA PHE A 51 0.32 -14.55 12.79
C PHE A 51 1.12 -13.25 12.87
N ILE A 52 2.22 -13.18 12.11
CA ILE A 52 3.17 -12.07 12.14
C ILE A 52 3.00 -11.20 10.89
N LEU A 53 2.46 -10.00 11.08
CA LEU A 53 2.54 -8.92 10.13
C LEU A 53 3.73 -8.03 10.52
N HIS A 54 4.84 -8.14 9.77
CA HIS A 54 5.99 -7.29 10.01
C HIS A 54 5.77 -5.90 9.41
N ASP A 55 5.98 -4.86 10.21
CA ASP A 55 5.76 -3.48 9.79
C ASP A 55 6.92 -2.98 8.93
N GLY A 56 6.65 -2.54 7.69
CA GLY A 56 7.60 -1.75 6.92
C GLY A 56 7.78 -0.39 7.60
N PRO A 57 9.04 -0.01 7.90
CA PRO A 57 9.29 1.17 8.71
C PRO A 57 9.06 2.45 7.90
N PRO A 58 8.07 3.30 8.24
CA PRO A 58 7.97 4.62 7.66
C PRO A 58 9.20 5.46 8.00
N TYR A 59 9.53 6.39 7.12
CA TYR A 59 10.69 7.25 7.31
C TYR A 59 10.44 8.29 8.41
N ALA A 60 11.40 8.43 9.33
CA ALA A 60 11.31 9.33 10.49
C ALA A 60 11.55 10.80 10.09
N ASN A 61 10.73 11.34 9.17
CA ASN A 61 10.86 12.71 8.68
C ASN A 61 9.53 13.28 8.19
N GLY A 62 9.04 14.32 8.87
CA GLY A 62 7.81 15.03 8.53
C GLY A 62 6.53 14.39 9.10
N ASN A 63 5.40 15.07 8.85
CA ASN A 63 4.10 14.63 9.32
C ASN A 63 3.58 13.46 8.48
N ILE A 64 2.68 12.67 9.04
CA ILE A 64 1.99 11.63 8.28
C ILE A 64 1.07 12.25 7.22
N HIS A 65 0.85 11.52 6.15
CA HIS A 65 -0.11 11.84 5.10
C HIS A 65 -1.16 10.73 4.95
N ILE A 66 -2.17 10.97 4.13
CA ILE A 66 -3.29 10.04 3.98
C ILE A 66 -2.85 8.63 3.55
N GLY A 67 -1.79 8.49 2.74
CA GLY A 67 -1.22 7.20 2.37
C GLY A 67 -0.67 6.41 3.57
N HIS A 68 -0.01 7.08 4.53
CA HIS A 68 0.39 6.45 5.80
C HIS A 68 -0.83 5.96 6.58
N SER A 69 -1.93 6.72 6.56
CA SER A 69 -3.16 6.32 7.26
C SER A 69 -3.78 5.07 6.64
N ILE A 70 -3.81 4.98 5.29
CA ILE A 70 -4.26 3.77 4.59
C ILE A 70 -3.42 2.57 5.03
N ASN A 71 -2.11 2.67 4.92
CA ASN A 71 -1.17 1.61 5.27
C ASN A 71 -1.37 1.10 6.70
N LYS A 72 -1.33 2.00 7.67
CA LYS A 72 -1.43 1.64 9.10
C LYS A 72 -2.81 1.13 9.50
N VAL A 73 -3.88 1.68 8.92
CA VAL A 73 -5.25 1.23 9.20
C VAL A 73 -5.50 -0.17 8.60
N LEU A 74 -5.04 -0.43 7.36
CA LEU A 74 -5.14 -1.77 6.76
C LEU A 74 -4.42 -2.83 7.60
N LYS A 75 -3.19 -2.53 8.05
CA LYS A 75 -2.45 -3.40 8.97
C LYS A 75 -3.21 -3.66 10.26
N ASP A 76 -3.77 -2.62 10.87
CA ASP A 76 -4.53 -2.73 12.10
C ASP A 76 -5.83 -3.54 11.94
N ILE A 77 -6.54 -3.38 10.80
CA ILE A 77 -7.71 -4.21 10.49
C ILE A 77 -7.32 -5.69 10.42
N ILE A 78 -6.20 -6.01 9.77
CA ILE A 78 -5.69 -7.39 9.67
C ILE A 78 -5.34 -7.94 11.04
N ILE A 79 -4.56 -7.20 11.83
CA ILE A 79 -4.15 -7.63 13.17
C ILE A 79 -5.37 -7.87 14.07
N LYS A 80 -6.35 -6.98 14.05
CA LYS A 80 -7.59 -7.12 14.85
C LYS A 80 -8.43 -8.30 14.38
N SER A 81 -8.61 -8.48 13.05
CA SER A 81 -9.37 -9.61 12.52
C SER A 81 -8.70 -10.96 12.83
N LYS A 82 -7.38 -11.06 12.67
CA LYS A 82 -6.61 -12.27 13.04
C LYS A 82 -6.69 -12.54 14.55
N THR A 83 -6.66 -11.50 15.38
CA THR A 83 -6.86 -11.61 16.83
C THR A 83 -8.25 -12.16 17.16
N LEU A 84 -9.30 -11.66 16.50
CA LEU A 84 -10.67 -12.19 16.66
C LEU A 84 -10.82 -13.62 16.11
N SER A 85 -10.03 -14.01 15.11
CA SER A 85 -9.91 -15.39 14.63
C SER A 85 -9.11 -16.30 15.56
N GLY A 86 -8.63 -15.79 16.69
CA GLY A 86 -7.95 -16.56 17.73
C GLY A 86 -6.41 -16.64 17.57
N PHE A 87 -5.82 -15.94 16.62
CA PHE A 87 -4.36 -15.89 16.46
C PHE A 87 -3.71 -14.96 17.49
N ASP A 88 -2.48 -15.31 17.89
CA ASP A 88 -1.57 -14.43 18.56
C ASP A 88 -0.86 -13.56 17.51
N SER A 89 -1.32 -12.31 17.34
CA SER A 89 -0.87 -11.40 16.29
C SER A 89 -0.17 -10.18 16.90
N PRO A 90 1.12 -10.28 17.24
CA PRO A 90 1.90 -9.14 17.72
C PRO A 90 2.09 -8.14 16.59
N TYR A 91 1.90 -6.86 16.89
CA TYR A 91 2.23 -5.77 16.00
C TYR A 91 3.26 -4.86 16.63
N ILE A 92 4.47 -4.86 16.07
CA ILE A 92 5.59 -4.04 16.51
C ILE A 92 5.80 -2.95 15.47
N PRO A 93 5.41 -1.70 15.74
CA PRO A 93 5.62 -0.60 14.81
C PRO A 93 7.11 -0.29 14.65
N GLY A 94 7.51 0.12 13.45
CA GLY A 94 8.90 0.44 13.14
C GLY A 94 9.11 1.80 12.51
N TRP A 95 10.35 2.32 12.53
CA TRP A 95 10.78 3.52 11.82
C TRP A 95 12.15 3.38 11.22
N ASP A 96 12.29 3.90 9.99
CA ASP A 96 13.57 4.09 9.32
C ASP A 96 14.13 5.48 9.67
N CYS A 97 15.34 5.50 10.29
CA CYS A 97 15.86 6.67 10.99
C CYS A 97 17.19 7.21 10.43
N HIS A 98 17.76 6.61 9.36
CA HIS A 98 19.02 7.04 8.77
C HIS A 98 18.83 7.68 7.39
N GLY A 99 19.89 8.25 6.83
CA GLY A 99 20.00 8.66 5.45
C GLY A 99 19.71 10.13 5.14
N LEU A 100 19.72 10.40 3.85
CA LEU A 100 19.74 11.75 3.27
C LEU A 100 18.64 12.71 3.70
N PRO A 101 17.33 12.33 3.79
CA PRO A 101 16.30 13.30 4.13
C PRO A 101 16.45 13.91 5.53
N ILE A 102 16.98 13.14 6.48
CA ILE A 102 17.29 13.62 7.82
C ILE A 102 18.54 14.52 7.78
N GLU A 103 19.61 14.09 7.09
CA GLU A 103 20.83 14.90 6.93
C GLU A 103 20.52 16.28 6.38
N VAL A 104 19.83 16.36 5.23
CA VAL A 104 19.49 17.63 4.58
C VAL A 104 18.70 18.55 5.52
N LYS A 105 17.80 17.97 6.31
CA LYS A 105 17.02 18.77 7.26
C LYS A 105 17.88 19.30 8.39
N VAL A 106 18.73 18.46 8.97
CA VAL A 106 19.66 18.87 10.05
C VAL A 106 20.73 19.83 9.51
N GLU A 107 21.26 19.58 8.32
CA GLU A 107 22.19 20.52 7.66
C GLU A 107 21.57 21.92 7.49
N SER A 108 20.29 22.00 7.14
CA SER A 108 19.58 23.28 7.06
C SER A 108 19.46 24.01 8.40
N LEU A 109 19.54 23.29 9.52
CA LEU A 109 19.41 23.84 10.88
C LEU A 109 20.74 24.25 11.50
N ILE A 110 21.80 23.42 11.35
CA ILE A 110 23.08 23.60 12.05
C ILE A 110 24.28 23.76 11.12
N GLY A 111 24.08 23.55 9.80
CA GLY A 111 25.12 23.67 8.79
C GLY A 111 25.79 22.36 8.42
N LYS A 112 26.61 22.38 7.36
CA LYS A 112 27.23 21.20 6.75
C LYS A 112 28.32 20.59 7.64
N PRO A 113 28.34 19.25 7.82
CA PRO A 113 29.37 18.55 8.57
C PRO A 113 30.75 18.76 7.88
N GLY A 114 31.79 18.87 8.69
CA GLY A 114 33.16 19.14 8.24
C GLY A 114 33.43 20.59 7.86
N ALA A 115 32.40 21.46 7.73
CA ALA A 115 32.58 22.89 7.46
C ALA A 115 32.13 23.78 8.63
N LYS A 116 30.93 23.53 9.20
CA LYS A 116 30.38 24.34 10.30
C LYS A 116 30.25 23.55 11.60
N VAL A 117 30.16 22.27 11.53
CA VAL A 117 29.97 21.37 12.67
C VAL A 117 30.79 20.08 12.44
N ASP A 118 31.34 19.51 13.50
CA ASP A 118 32.02 18.22 13.41
C ASP A 118 31.02 17.06 13.17
N ALA A 119 31.53 15.96 12.58
CA ALA A 119 30.71 14.84 12.19
C ALA A 119 30.00 14.11 13.36
N ALA A 120 30.63 14.05 14.54
CA ALA A 120 30.06 13.41 15.72
C ALA A 120 28.86 14.21 16.25
N THR A 121 29.01 15.53 16.39
CA THR A 121 27.93 16.45 16.75
C THR A 121 26.80 16.38 15.74
N PHE A 122 27.13 16.36 14.43
CA PHE A 122 26.12 16.24 13.37
C PHE A 122 25.31 14.94 13.48
N ARG A 123 25.94 13.77 13.69
CA ARG A 123 25.27 12.48 13.91
C ARG A 123 24.35 12.53 15.13
N LYS A 124 24.80 13.14 16.23
CA LYS A 124 23.99 13.30 17.44
C LYS A 124 22.71 14.12 17.20
N GLU A 125 22.81 15.23 16.45
CA GLU A 125 21.65 16.05 16.12
C GLU A 125 20.72 15.36 15.11
N CYS A 126 21.24 14.57 14.15
CA CYS A 126 20.42 13.72 13.28
C CYS A 126 19.60 12.71 14.08
N ARG A 127 20.21 12.00 15.04
CA ARG A 127 19.52 11.06 15.93
C ARG A 127 18.42 11.74 16.73
N LYS A 128 18.73 12.90 17.32
CA LYS A 128 17.76 13.69 18.09
C LYS A 128 16.59 14.18 17.21
N TYR A 129 16.86 14.64 16.01
CA TYR A 129 15.84 15.04 15.05
C TYR A 129 14.94 13.85 14.69
N ALA A 130 15.51 12.72 14.29
CA ALA A 130 14.75 11.50 13.96
C ALA A 130 13.86 11.06 15.14
N ALA A 131 14.40 11.04 16.37
CA ALA A 131 13.62 10.70 17.55
C ALA A 131 12.40 11.63 17.74
N SER A 132 12.55 12.93 17.51
CA SER A 132 11.43 13.88 17.59
C SER A 132 10.35 13.61 16.54
N GLN A 133 10.74 13.19 15.33
CA GLN A 133 9.80 12.85 14.26
C GLN A 133 9.05 11.53 14.56
N VAL A 134 9.75 10.54 15.11
CA VAL A 134 9.15 9.28 15.58
C VAL A 134 8.03 9.57 16.60
N GLU A 135 8.29 10.40 17.61
CA GLU A 135 7.28 10.71 18.63
C GLU A 135 6.06 11.45 18.03
N GLY A 136 6.28 12.36 17.07
CA GLY A 136 5.19 13.03 16.36
C GLY A 136 4.32 12.05 15.58
N GLN A 137 4.93 11.23 14.74
CA GLN A 137 4.23 10.23 13.92
C GLN A 137 3.55 9.15 14.76
N LYS A 138 4.19 8.69 15.85
CA LYS A 138 3.63 7.74 16.83
C LYS A 138 2.31 8.26 17.40
N LYS A 139 2.26 9.53 17.82
CA LYS A 139 1.04 10.17 18.30
C LYS A 139 -0.06 10.15 17.22
N ASP A 140 0.29 10.47 15.99
CA ASP A 140 -0.66 10.50 14.88
C ASP A 140 -1.20 9.09 14.56
N PHE A 141 -0.35 8.06 14.52
CA PHE A 141 -0.77 6.67 14.29
C PHE A 141 -1.66 6.13 15.42
N LYS A 142 -1.34 6.44 16.68
CA LYS A 142 -2.21 6.09 17.81
C LYS A 142 -3.58 6.76 17.68
N ARG A 143 -3.62 8.01 17.21
CA ARG A 143 -4.88 8.75 16.99
C ARG A 143 -5.78 8.09 15.93
N LEU A 144 -5.24 7.31 14.98
CA LEU A 144 -6.00 6.49 14.04
C LEU A 144 -6.67 5.26 14.69
N GLY A 145 -6.42 4.97 15.97
CA GLY A 145 -6.88 3.78 16.66
C GLY A 145 -6.07 2.52 16.33
N VAL A 146 -4.86 2.67 15.82
CA VAL A 146 -3.93 1.56 15.53
C VAL A 146 -3.39 1.00 16.85
N LEU A 147 -3.61 -0.29 17.07
CA LEU A 147 -3.09 -1.02 18.24
C LEU A 147 -1.74 -1.68 17.92
N GLY A 148 -0.81 -1.60 18.87
CA GLY A 148 0.53 -2.16 18.72
C GLY A 148 1.38 -1.94 19.96
N ASP A 149 2.59 -2.50 19.97
CA ASP A 149 3.58 -2.26 21.03
C ASP A 149 4.27 -0.90 20.83
N TRP A 150 3.54 0.16 21.13
CA TRP A 150 4.03 1.52 20.98
C TRP A 150 5.12 1.90 22.01
N ASP A 151 5.29 1.10 23.06
CA ASP A 151 6.29 1.33 24.10
C ASP A 151 7.64 0.73 23.70
N ASN A 152 7.63 -0.33 22.88
CA ASN A 152 8.83 -1.02 22.40
C ASN A 152 8.88 -1.10 20.86
N PRO A 153 8.75 0.01 20.13
CA PRO A 153 8.87 0.00 18.68
C PRO A 153 10.29 -0.42 18.26
N TYR A 154 10.48 -0.84 17.03
CA TYR A 154 11.82 -0.93 16.48
C TYR A 154 12.19 0.36 15.73
N LEU A 155 13.39 0.85 15.94
CA LEU A 155 13.96 1.96 15.21
C LEU A 155 15.26 1.48 14.56
N THR A 156 15.50 1.77 13.28
CA THR A 156 16.77 1.37 12.65
C THR A 156 17.98 2.00 13.34
N MET A 157 17.76 3.11 14.09
CA MET A 157 18.78 3.79 14.90
C MET A 157 18.87 3.30 16.34
N ASN A 158 18.14 2.28 16.78
CA ASN A 158 18.36 1.68 18.09
C ASN A 158 19.71 0.95 18.11
N TYR A 159 20.53 1.12 19.11
CA TYR A 159 21.89 0.58 19.20
C TYR A 159 21.94 -0.93 18.94
N LYS A 160 20.97 -1.69 19.48
CA LYS A 160 20.85 -3.12 19.21
C LYS A 160 20.52 -3.40 17.73
N THR A 161 19.60 -2.64 17.14
CA THR A 161 19.24 -2.78 15.72
C THR A 161 20.40 -2.38 14.80
N GLU A 162 21.12 -1.30 15.13
CA GLU A 162 22.34 -0.91 14.41
C GLU A 162 23.39 -2.04 14.45
N ALA A 163 23.62 -2.62 15.62
CA ALA A 163 24.57 -3.74 15.78
C ALA A 163 24.14 -4.99 14.97
N ASP A 164 22.85 -5.33 14.98
CA ASP A 164 22.34 -6.47 14.25
C ASP A 164 22.30 -6.24 12.73
N THR A 165 22.14 -4.99 12.29
CA THR A 165 22.32 -4.60 10.88
C THR A 165 23.77 -4.81 10.44
N LEU A 166 24.77 -4.50 11.27
CA LEU A 166 26.16 -4.84 11.00
C LEU A 166 26.39 -6.36 10.95
N ARG A 167 25.77 -7.14 11.85
CA ARG A 167 25.83 -8.61 11.80
C ARG A 167 25.22 -9.15 10.51
N ALA A 168 24.13 -8.56 10.03
CA ALA A 168 23.54 -8.91 8.73
C ALA A 168 24.53 -8.65 7.58
N LEU A 169 25.24 -7.49 7.60
CA LEU A 169 26.32 -7.21 6.65
C LEU A 169 27.44 -8.28 6.75
N GLY A 170 27.86 -8.61 7.97
CA GLY A 170 28.86 -9.67 8.21
C GLY A 170 28.44 -11.01 7.60
N LYS A 171 27.15 -11.35 7.68
CA LYS A 171 26.61 -12.57 7.09
C LYS A 171 26.60 -12.51 5.55
N VAL A 172 26.23 -11.37 4.96
CA VAL A 172 26.27 -11.13 3.50
C VAL A 172 27.72 -11.28 2.97
N ILE A 173 28.70 -10.76 3.73
CA ILE A 173 30.13 -10.90 3.40
C ILE A 173 30.58 -12.36 3.50
N ALA A 174 30.26 -13.04 4.60
CA ALA A 174 30.62 -14.44 4.82
C ALA A 174 30.04 -15.37 3.74
N ASN A 175 28.85 -15.08 3.21
CA ASN A 175 28.23 -15.82 2.12
C ASN A 175 28.78 -15.42 0.73
N GLY A 176 29.71 -14.45 0.65
CA GLY A 176 30.42 -14.08 -0.57
C GLY A 176 29.63 -13.22 -1.54
N HIS A 177 28.59 -12.53 -1.08
CA HIS A 177 27.77 -11.63 -1.93
C HIS A 177 28.33 -10.20 -1.99
N PHE A 178 29.21 -9.83 -1.10
CA PHE A 178 29.78 -8.47 -1.00
C PHE A 178 31.02 -8.35 -1.88
N VAL A 179 30.99 -7.43 -2.85
CA VAL A 179 32.09 -7.27 -3.83
C VAL A 179 32.43 -5.79 -4.00
N ARG A 180 33.71 -5.50 -4.26
CA ARG A 180 34.17 -4.18 -4.66
C ARG A 180 34.15 -4.05 -6.18
N GLY A 181 33.74 -2.90 -6.71
CA GLY A 181 33.73 -2.67 -8.14
C GLY A 181 33.93 -1.19 -8.50
N LEU A 182 34.59 -0.97 -9.64
CA LEU A 182 34.68 0.33 -10.28
C LEU A 182 33.62 0.38 -11.38
N LYS A 183 32.36 0.64 -11.03
CA LYS A 183 31.24 0.64 -11.96
C LYS A 183 30.58 2.01 -12.01
N PRO A 184 30.00 2.43 -13.15
CA PRO A 184 29.15 3.61 -13.20
C PRO A 184 27.91 3.43 -12.30
N VAL A 185 27.71 4.38 -11.41
CA VAL A 185 26.54 4.46 -10.52
C VAL A 185 25.86 5.80 -10.72
N TYR A 186 24.56 5.88 -10.42
CA TYR A 186 23.90 7.17 -10.32
C TYR A 186 24.61 8.01 -9.25
N TRP A 187 25.00 9.21 -9.62
CA TRP A 187 25.75 10.12 -8.77
C TRP A 187 25.07 11.47 -8.69
N CYS A 188 24.71 11.88 -7.47
CA CYS A 188 24.20 13.22 -7.19
C CYS A 188 25.37 14.15 -6.86
N MET A 189 25.55 15.18 -7.63
CA MET A 189 26.66 16.15 -7.46
C MET A 189 26.45 17.05 -6.25
N ASP A 190 25.18 17.37 -5.89
CA ASP A 190 24.85 18.17 -4.71
C ASP A 190 25.12 17.40 -3.42
N CYS A 191 24.75 16.13 -3.41
CA CYS A 191 25.03 15.24 -2.28
C CYS A 191 26.50 14.77 -2.26
N GLN A 192 27.19 14.78 -3.38
CA GLN A 192 28.49 14.13 -3.62
C GLN A 192 28.48 12.65 -3.21
N SER A 193 27.41 11.91 -3.61
CA SER A 193 27.23 10.53 -3.21
C SER A 193 26.50 9.72 -4.28
N ALA A 194 26.76 8.41 -4.28
CA ALA A 194 26.02 7.44 -5.06
C ALA A 194 24.55 7.40 -4.63
N LEU A 195 23.66 7.07 -5.59
CA LEU A 195 22.23 6.86 -5.37
C LEU A 195 21.85 5.44 -5.80
N ALA A 196 20.85 4.88 -5.14
CA ALA A 196 20.15 3.70 -5.62
C ALA A 196 19.16 4.07 -6.73
N GLU A 197 18.73 3.09 -7.55
CA GLU A 197 17.72 3.31 -8.58
C GLU A 197 16.39 3.84 -7.99
N ALA A 198 16.01 3.40 -6.79
CA ALA A 198 14.82 3.88 -6.08
C ALA A 198 14.92 5.34 -5.60
N GLU A 199 16.11 5.93 -5.63
CA GLU A 199 16.39 7.33 -5.25
C GLU A 199 16.46 8.27 -6.46
N VAL A 200 16.10 7.77 -7.66
CA VAL A 200 16.12 8.53 -8.92
C VAL A 200 14.70 8.71 -9.44
N GLU A 201 14.38 9.93 -9.80
CA GLU A 201 13.14 10.31 -10.48
C GLU A 201 13.48 10.81 -11.89
N TYR A 202 12.52 10.77 -12.80
CA TYR A 202 12.73 11.23 -14.17
C TYR A 202 11.90 12.50 -14.43
N ALA A 203 12.52 13.46 -15.10
CA ALA A 203 11.88 14.69 -15.53
C ALA A 203 12.34 15.05 -16.95
N ASP A 204 11.46 15.70 -17.71
CA ASP A 204 11.80 16.18 -19.04
C ASP A 204 12.75 17.38 -18.96
N VAL A 205 13.87 17.27 -19.66
CA VAL A 205 14.86 18.34 -19.79
C VAL A 205 15.15 18.65 -21.25
N LYS A 206 15.48 19.92 -21.51
CA LYS A 206 15.97 20.36 -22.82
C LYS A 206 17.48 20.25 -22.84
N SER A 207 18.04 19.47 -23.75
CA SER A 207 19.47 19.19 -23.88
C SER A 207 19.97 19.45 -25.30
N ASP A 208 21.28 19.76 -25.38
CA ASP A 208 21.95 19.79 -26.67
C ASP A 208 22.26 18.37 -27.13
N SER A 209 21.92 18.07 -28.37
CA SER A 209 22.22 16.82 -29.04
C SER A 209 23.13 17.11 -30.22
N ILE A 210 24.21 16.35 -30.37
CA ILE A 210 25.23 16.63 -31.38
C ILE A 210 25.60 15.41 -32.22
N TYR A 211 25.88 15.68 -33.49
CA TYR A 211 26.51 14.75 -34.44
C TYR A 211 27.99 15.10 -34.54
N VAL A 212 28.87 14.14 -34.32
CA VAL A 212 30.34 14.33 -34.25
C VAL A 212 31.03 13.33 -35.15
N ARG A 213 32.01 13.83 -35.94
CA ARG A 213 32.84 13.03 -36.81
C ARG A 213 34.14 12.63 -36.15
N PHE A 214 34.46 11.34 -36.26
CA PHE A 214 35.72 10.75 -35.82
C PHE A 214 36.54 10.36 -37.04
N ALA A 215 37.71 10.97 -37.26
CA ALA A 215 38.50 10.75 -38.48
C ALA A 215 39.13 9.35 -38.50
N SER A 216 39.11 8.70 -39.66
CA SER A 216 39.79 7.42 -39.84
C SER A 216 41.30 7.53 -39.61
N THR A 217 41.91 6.47 -39.11
CA THR A 217 43.36 6.33 -39.02
C THR A 217 43.95 5.51 -40.17
N ASP A 218 43.10 4.80 -40.99
CA ASP A 218 43.49 3.92 -42.06
C ASP A 218 42.36 3.86 -43.13
N ASP A 219 42.35 4.85 -44.02
CA ASP A 219 41.35 5.00 -45.09
C ASP A 219 41.38 3.82 -46.08
N ASP A 220 42.57 3.27 -46.39
CA ASP A 220 42.70 2.16 -47.36
C ASP A 220 42.03 0.89 -46.83
N LYS A 221 42.18 0.59 -45.55
CA LYS A 221 41.53 -0.54 -44.90
C LYS A 221 40.00 -0.40 -44.92
N ILE A 222 39.48 0.78 -44.66
CA ILE A 222 38.05 1.04 -44.73
C ILE A 222 37.53 0.91 -46.15
N LEU A 223 38.19 1.51 -47.15
CA LEU A 223 37.80 1.43 -48.51
C LEU A 223 37.83 -0.01 -49.05
N ASN A 224 38.77 -0.83 -48.62
CA ASN A 224 38.82 -2.26 -48.96
C ASN A 224 37.63 -3.02 -48.34
N THR A 225 37.28 -2.71 -47.11
CA THR A 225 36.16 -3.36 -46.40
C THR A 225 34.82 -3.07 -47.09
N PHE A 226 34.59 -1.84 -47.53
CA PHE A 226 33.38 -1.44 -48.24
C PHE A 226 33.40 -1.68 -49.78
N ASN A 227 34.46 -2.30 -50.33
CA ASN A 227 34.67 -2.41 -51.78
C ASN A 227 34.50 -1.06 -52.50
N ALA A 228 35.08 -0.01 -51.95
CA ALA A 228 34.92 1.38 -52.37
C ALA A 228 36.23 2.00 -52.84
N GLN A 229 37.24 1.22 -53.25
CA GLN A 229 38.51 1.70 -53.77
C GLN A 229 38.28 2.56 -55.01
N GLY A 230 38.89 3.76 -55.03
CA GLY A 230 38.73 4.70 -56.13
C GLY A 230 37.34 5.37 -56.23
N LYS A 231 36.45 5.10 -55.28
CA LYS A 231 35.11 5.72 -55.22
C LYS A 231 35.10 6.82 -54.17
N GLY A 232 34.41 7.92 -54.45
CA GLY A 232 34.25 9.05 -53.53
C GLY A 232 35.53 9.86 -53.30
N GLN A 233 35.42 10.99 -52.63
CA GLN A 233 36.51 11.95 -52.40
C GLN A 233 36.45 12.45 -50.93
N GLY A 234 37.59 12.98 -50.47
CA GLY A 234 37.67 13.54 -49.11
C GLY A 234 37.97 12.52 -48.04
N PRO A 235 38.19 12.98 -46.78
CA PRO A 235 38.48 12.13 -45.63
C PRO A 235 37.31 11.25 -45.21
N ILE A 236 37.59 10.12 -44.53
CA ILE A 236 36.60 9.18 -44.04
C ILE A 236 36.39 9.43 -42.53
N TYR A 237 35.13 9.48 -42.12
CA TYR A 237 34.75 9.67 -40.72
C TYR A 237 33.71 8.64 -40.28
N CYS A 238 33.80 8.16 -39.05
CA CYS A 238 32.69 7.55 -38.36
C CYS A 238 31.88 8.65 -37.67
N VAL A 239 30.60 8.76 -37.94
CA VAL A 239 29.73 9.79 -37.36
C VAL A 239 28.94 9.20 -36.20
N ILE A 240 29.12 9.75 -34.97
CA ILE A 240 28.37 9.40 -33.79
C ILE A 240 27.34 10.47 -33.48
N TRP A 241 26.35 10.07 -32.68
CA TRP A 241 25.35 10.98 -32.10
C TRP A 241 25.32 10.83 -30.59
N THR A 242 25.19 11.94 -29.88
CA THR A 242 25.05 11.93 -28.42
C THR A 242 24.18 13.08 -27.92
N THR A 243 23.42 12.81 -26.81
CA THR A 243 22.64 13.81 -26.05
C THR A 243 23.41 14.34 -24.82
N THR A 244 24.61 13.83 -24.58
CA THR A 244 25.48 14.18 -23.46
C THR A 244 26.88 14.59 -23.94
N PRO A 245 27.02 15.74 -24.60
CA PRO A 245 28.32 16.18 -25.16
C PRO A 245 29.48 16.19 -24.14
N TRP A 246 29.17 16.46 -22.86
CA TRP A 246 30.13 16.48 -21.78
C TRP A 246 30.84 15.12 -21.52
N THR A 247 30.33 14.01 -22.04
CA THR A 247 30.97 12.68 -21.87
C THR A 247 32.06 12.42 -22.90
N LEU A 248 32.18 13.23 -23.98
CA LEU A 248 33.20 13.06 -25.03
C LEU A 248 34.62 13.04 -24.51
N PRO A 249 35.07 13.87 -23.53
CA PRO A 249 36.41 13.77 -22.97
C PRO A 249 36.75 12.39 -22.39
N ALA A 250 35.73 11.63 -22.01
CA ALA A 250 35.87 10.24 -21.49
C ALA A 250 35.79 9.17 -22.58
N ASN A 251 35.56 9.52 -23.84
CA ASN A 251 35.47 8.56 -24.95
C ASN A 251 36.74 7.71 -25.08
N ARG A 252 36.56 6.38 -25.29
CA ARG A 252 37.65 5.42 -25.52
C ARG A 252 37.32 4.46 -26.66
N ALA A 253 36.06 4.43 -27.13
CA ALA A 253 35.64 3.54 -28.18
C ALA A 253 34.44 4.10 -28.95
N ILE A 254 34.13 3.46 -30.08
CA ILE A 254 32.89 3.61 -30.83
C ILE A 254 32.22 2.24 -30.88
N CYS A 255 31.00 2.12 -30.38
CA CYS A 255 30.27 0.86 -30.35
C CYS A 255 29.35 0.74 -31.56
N LEU A 256 29.43 -0.41 -32.27
CA LEU A 256 28.55 -0.80 -33.35
C LEU A 256 27.77 -2.06 -32.95
N ASN A 257 26.72 -2.38 -33.71
CA ASN A 257 26.01 -3.65 -33.55
C ASN A 257 26.51 -4.66 -34.59
N GLU A 258 26.88 -5.86 -34.16
CA GLU A 258 27.40 -6.93 -35.02
C GLU A 258 26.48 -7.27 -36.17
N GLN A 259 25.16 -7.22 -35.96
CA GLN A 259 24.13 -7.68 -36.90
C GLN A 259 23.64 -6.58 -37.83
N LEU A 260 23.84 -5.29 -37.46
CA LEU A 260 23.38 -4.18 -38.30
C LEU A 260 24.28 -3.99 -39.53
N LYS A 261 23.68 -3.43 -40.59
CA LYS A 261 24.38 -3.02 -41.80
C LYS A 261 24.86 -1.59 -41.70
N TYR A 262 26.06 -1.34 -42.18
CA TYR A 262 26.69 -0.03 -42.22
C TYR A 262 27.06 0.34 -43.65
N SER A 263 26.87 1.59 -44.01
CA SER A 263 27.17 2.18 -45.30
C SER A 263 28.30 3.20 -45.21
N LEU A 264 29.11 3.26 -46.26
CA LEU A 264 30.01 4.39 -46.53
C LEU A 264 29.29 5.35 -47.46
N VAL A 265 29.05 6.59 -46.98
CA VAL A 265 28.23 7.58 -47.66
C VAL A 265 29.11 8.79 -48.04
N GLN A 266 29.20 9.07 -49.35
CA GLN A 266 29.78 10.33 -49.85
C GLN A 266 28.80 11.45 -49.54
N VAL A 267 29.29 12.56 -48.97
CA VAL A 267 28.52 13.75 -48.63
C VAL A 267 29.21 15.02 -49.08
N GLU A 268 28.42 16.03 -49.41
CA GLU A 268 28.87 17.40 -49.62
C GLU A 268 28.52 18.25 -48.38
N THR A 269 29.50 18.71 -47.65
CA THR A 269 29.39 19.58 -46.46
C THR A 269 29.92 20.98 -46.76
N ASP A 270 29.75 21.88 -45.80
CA ASP A 270 30.40 23.24 -45.84
C ASP A 270 31.94 23.20 -45.90
N ARG A 271 32.55 22.03 -45.70
CA ARG A 271 33.99 21.77 -45.75
C ARG A 271 34.42 21.08 -47.04
N GLY A 272 33.51 20.83 -47.96
CA GLY A 272 33.73 20.08 -49.18
C GLY A 272 33.27 18.61 -49.09
N ALA A 273 33.85 17.81 -49.98
CA ALA A 273 33.52 16.38 -50.07
C ALA A 273 34.11 15.58 -48.90
N GLU A 274 33.28 14.83 -48.19
CA GLU A 274 33.62 13.95 -47.08
C GLU A 274 32.92 12.59 -47.23
N ARG A 275 33.40 11.56 -46.49
CA ARG A 275 32.78 10.22 -46.53
C ARG A 275 32.44 9.81 -45.08
N PHE A 276 31.14 9.47 -44.85
CA PHE A 276 30.61 9.16 -43.55
C PHE A 276 30.26 7.68 -43.42
N ILE A 277 30.61 7.04 -42.28
CA ILE A 277 30.21 5.70 -41.92
C ILE A 277 29.08 5.82 -40.90
N MET A 278 27.96 5.17 -41.16
CA MET A 278 26.79 5.05 -40.26
C MET A 278 25.93 3.84 -40.64
N ALA A 279 24.98 3.48 -39.80
CA ALA A 279 24.05 2.39 -40.11
C ALA A 279 23.22 2.71 -41.37
N SER A 280 23.11 1.74 -42.26
CA SER A 280 22.45 1.91 -43.57
C SER A 280 21.01 2.43 -43.42
N ASP A 281 20.24 1.86 -42.52
CA ASP A 281 18.83 2.22 -42.32
C ASP A 281 18.63 3.62 -41.72
N LEU A 282 19.68 4.25 -41.19
CA LEU A 282 19.64 5.58 -40.57
C LEU A 282 20.20 6.68 -41.50
N VAL A 283 20.76 6.38 -42.66
CA VAL A 283 21.41 7.35 -43.57
C VAL A 283 20.47 8.52 -43.86
N GLU A 284 19.26 8.26 -44.36
CA GLU A 284 18.31 9.31 -44.72
C GLU A 284 17.94 10.20 -43.53
N ASN A 285 17.66 9.60 -42.38
CA ASN A 285 17.32 10.34 -41.16
C ASN A 285 18.45 11.23 -40.67
N VAL A 286 19.69 10.73 -40.72
CA VAL A 286 20.90 11.50 -40.32
C VAL A 286 21.14 12.63 -41.30
N MET A 287 21.07 12.41 -42.60
CA MET A 287 21.25 13.44 -43.62
C MET A 287 20.22 14.57 -43.47
N ASN A 288 18.97 14.22 -43.32
CA ASN A 288 17.90 15.18 -43.06
C ASN A 288 18.14 15.99 -41.77
N SER A 289 18.50 15.33 -40.66
CA SER A 289 18.78 15.97 -39.38
C SER A 289 19.98 16.91 -39.43
N CYS A 290 21.01 16.54 -40.20
CA CYS A 290 22.19 17.35 -40.42
C CYS A 290 22.00 18.45 -41.47
N GLY A 291 20.94 18.42 -42.27
CA GLY A 291 20.69 19.33 -43.35
C GLY A 291 21.64 19.12 -44.55
N ILE A 292 22.04 17.86 -44.83
CA ILE A 292 22.88 17.45 -45.93
C ILE A 292 21.97 16.94 -47.08
N GLU A 293 21.87 17.74 -48.13
CA GLU A 293 20.98 17.43 -49.27
C GLU A 293 21.64 16.54 -50.34
N LYS A 294 22.97 16.61 -50.48
CA LYS A 294 23.71 15.84 -51.48
C LYS A 294 24.53 14.75 -50.81
N TYR A 295 24.03 13.53 -50.96
CA TYR A 295 24.73 12.33 -50.50
C TYR A 295 24.48 11.13 -51.38
N GLU A 296 25.44 10.21 -51.41
CA GLU A 296 25.38 8.97 -52.22
C GLU A 296 26.10 7.86 -51.45
N GLN A 297 25.49 6.68 -51.38
CA GLN A 297 26.16 5.50 -50.85
C GLN A 297 27.23 5.03 -51.85
N ILE A 298 28.44 4.79 -51.36
CA ILE A 298 29.56 4.29 -52.14
C ILE A 298 30.04 2.94 -51.61
N GLY A 299 30.32 2.00 -52.58
CA GLY A 299 30.71 0.64 -52.17
C GLY A 299 29.55 -0.22 -51.69
N ASP A 300 29.88 -1.31 -50.99
CA ASP A 300 28.95 -2.30 -50.52
C ASP A 300 28.53 -1.98 -49.07
N GLU A 301 27.36 -2.45 -48.65
CA GLU A 301 27.00 -2.47 -47.22
C GLU A 301 27.78 -3.60 -46.52
N VAL A 302 28.27 -3.29 -45.31
CA VAL A 302 28.98 -4.27 -44.50
C VAL A 302 28.31 -4.47 -43.13
N SER A 303 28.51 -5.64 -42.50
CA SER A 303 28.07 -5.83 -41.13
C SER A 303 28.96 -5.07 -40.13
N GLY A 304 28.43 -4.69 -38.95
CA GLY A 304 29.26 -4.08 -37.92
C GLY A 304 30.46 -4.95 -37.56
N LYS A 305 30.34 -6.28 -37.69
CA LYS A 305 31.46 -7.23 -37.47
C LYS A 305 32.66 -6.96 -38.36
N ALA A 306 32.44 -6.55 -39.60
CA ALA A 306 33.52 -6.26 -40.55
C ALA A 306 34.34 -5.01 -40.18
N LEU A 307 33.78 -4.15 -39.32
CA LEU A 307 34.41 -2.92 -38.87
C LEU A 307 35.09 -3.07 -37.50
N GLU A 308 34.94 -4.23 -36.83
CA GLU A 308 35.46 -4.48 -35.48
C GLU A 308 36.98 -4.23 -35.42
N LEU A 309 37.42 -3.58 -34.34
CA LEU A 309 38.82 -3.19 -34.08
C LEU A 309 39.44 -2.18 -35.09
N MET A 310 38.64 -1.56 -35.96
CA MET A 310 39.05 -0.40 -36.70
C MET A 310 39.25 0.80 -35.75
N LYS A 311 40.12 1.71 -36.11
CA LYS A 311 40.49 2.82 -35.23
C LYS A 311 40.16 4.17 -35.88
N PHE A 312 39.75 5.10 -35.04
CA PHE A 312 39.40 6.47 -35.40
C PHE A 312 40.08 7.42 -34.45
N LYS A 313 40.48 8.60 -34.94
CA LYS A 313 41.05 9.67 -34.09
C LYS A 313 39.95 10.28 -33.25
N HIS A 314 40.21 10.46 -31.97
CA HIS A 314 39.35 11.25 -31.11
C HIS A 314 39.18 12.68 -31.64
N PRO A 315 38.00 13.31 -31.59
CA PRO A 315 37.73 14.57 -32.27
C PRO A 315 38.57 15.78 -31.78
N PHE A 316 39.11 15.75 -30.56
CA PHE A 316 39.89 16.85 -29.99
C PHE A 316 41.05 16.39 -29.05
N LEU A 317 41.13 15.15 -28.65
CA LEU A 317 42.24 14.60 -27.86
C LEU A 317 43.18 13.77 -28.75
N ASN A 318 44.44 13.67 -28.35
CA ASN A 318 45.44 12.89 -29.09
C ASN A 318 45.40 11.40 -28.67
N ILE A 319 44.24 10.77 -28.81
CA ILE A 319 44.00 9.34 -28.56
C ILE A 319 43.20 8.72 -29.71
N GLU A 320 43.19 7.39 -29.78
CA GLU A 320 42.43 6.61 -30.74
C GLU A 320 41.20 6.00 -30.07
N SER A 321 40.06 6.04 -30.78
CA SER A 321 38.83 5.37 -30.42
C SER A 321 38.68 4.10 -31.23
N THR A 322 38.66 2.93 -30.59
CA THR A 322 38.58 1.64 -31.28
C THR A 322 37.12 1.21 -31.46
N VAL A 323 36.80 0.67 -32.63
CA VAL A 323 35.47 0.09 -32.89
C VAL A 323 35.30 -1.20 -32.11
N ILE A 324 34.25 -1.27 -31.31
CA ILE A 324 33.83 -2.43 -30.51
C ILE A 324 32.37 -2.81 -30.83
N LEU A 325 31.95 -3.99 -30.42
CA LEU A 325 30.59 -4.50 -30.71
C LEU A 325 29.74 -4.64 -29.46
N GLY A 326 28.51 -4.14 -29.56
CA GLY A 326 27.53 -4.21 -28.46
C GLY A 326 26.11 -4.31 -28.97
N ALA A 327 25.33 -5.22 -28.36
CA ALA A 327 23.94 -5.47 -28.75
C ALA A 327 22.96 -4.32 -28.36
N HIS A 328 23.40 -3.39 -27.49
CA HIS A 328 22.62 -2.22 -27.08
C HIS A 328 22.50 -1.14 -28.16
N VAL A 329 23.31 -1.20 -29.21
CA VAL A 329 23.19 -0.29 -30.36
C VAL A 329 21.97 -0.66 -31.18
N THR A 330 21.02 0.27 -31.33
CA THR A 330 19.75 0.08 -32.03
C THR A 330 19.59 1.05 -33.21
N LEU A 331 18.52 0.89 -33.99
CA LEU A 331 18.12 1.76 -35.11
C LEU A 331 17.04 2.79 -34.71
N GLU A 332 16.69 2.91 -33.40
CA GLU A 332 15.62 3.81 -32.98
C GLU A 332 15.99 5.28 -33.05
N ALA A 333 17.28 5.60 -32.89
CA ALA A 333 17.79 6.98 -32.93
C ALA A 333 19.29 7.02 -33.25
N GLY A 334 19.78 8.21 -33.61
CA GLY A 334 21.20 8.47 -33.80
C GLY A 334 21.71 8.02 -35.16
N THR A 335 22.92 7.44 -35.20
CA THR A 335 23.65 7.05 -36.41
C THR A 335 23.93 5.55 -36.50
N GLY A 336 23.56 4.77 -35.47
CA GLY A 336 23.99 3.38 -35.32
C GLY A 336 25.49 3.22 -34.96
N CYS A 337 26.19 4.34 -34.74
CA CYS A 337 27.54 4.39 -34.18
C CYS A 337 27.47 5.13 -32.86
N VAL A 338 27.70 4.44 -31.74
CA VAL A 338 27.55 4.98 -30.40
C VAL A 338 28.92 5.32 -29.81
N HIS A 339 29.13 6.59 -29.46
CA HIS A 339 30.26 7.01 -28.67
C HIS A 339 30.23 6.30 -27.30
N THR A 340 31.39 5.71 -26.92
CA THR A 340 31.46 4.86 -25.74
C THR A 340 32.42 5.45 -24.70
N ALA A 341 31.86 5.72 -23.50
CA ALA A 341 32.58 6.26 -22.33
C ALA A 341 32.28 5.39 -21.11
N GLY A 342 33.06 4.32 -20.90
CA GLY A 342 32.79 3.31 -19.84
C GLY A 342 32.71 3.84 -18.42
N GLY A 343 33.16 5.09 -18.19
CA GLY A 343 33.02 5.77 -16.90
C GLY A 343 31.64 6.43 -16.66
N HIS A 344 30.79 6.57 -17.69
CA HIS A 344 29.56 7.38 -17.66
C HIS A 344 28.32 6.69 -18.23
N GLY A 345 28.38 5.39 -18.52
CA GLY A 345 27.26 4.58 -18.98
C GLY A 345 27.43 3.12 -18.58
N LEU A 346 26.35 2.45 -18.19
CA LEU A 346 26.43 1.04 -17.78
C LEU A 346 26.66 0.11 -18.97
N ASP A 347 26.00 0.35 -20.10
CA ASP A 347 26.23 -0.43 -21.35
C ASP A 347 27.63 -0.18 -21.87
N ASP A 348 28.08 1.06 -21.84
CA ASP A 348 29.46 1.45 -22.19
C ASP A 348 30.48 0.75 -21.31
N TYR A 349 30.24 0.68 -20.02
CA TYR A 349 31.07 -0.03 -19.05
C TYR A 349 31.16 -1.53 -19.36
N ASN A 350 29.99 -2.16 -19.59
CA ASN A 350 29.92 -3.60 -19.84
C ASN A 350 30.68 -3.99 -21.11
N VAL A 351 30.48 -3.24 -22.19
CA VAL A 351 31.16 -3.51 -23.46
C VAL A 351 32.64 -3.13 -23.41
N SER A 352 33.00 -2.05 -22.73
CA SER A 352 34.42 -1.68 -22.54
C SER A 352 35.19 -2.72 -21.74
N THR A 353 34.58 -3.25 -20.68
CA THR A 353 35.17 -4.32 -19.85
C THR A 353 35.39 -5.59 -20.66
N LYS A 354 34.43 -5.98 -21.53
CA LYS A 354 34.53 -7.15 -22.42
C LYS A 354 35.73 -7.06 -23.35
N TYR A 355 36.08 -5.86 -23.82
CA TYR A 355 37.21 -5.60 -24.72
C TYR A 355 38.49 -5.18 -23.99
N GLY A 356 38.49 -5.14 -22.64
CA GLY A 356 39.66 -4.75 -21.84
C GLY A 356 40.03 -3.27 -22.01
N ILE A 357 39.07 -2.41 -22.36
CA ILE A 357 39.26 -0.97 -22.51
C ILE A 357 39.22 -0.30 -21.12
N GLU A 358 40.15 0.60 -20.88
CA GLU A 358 40.25 1.37 -19.63
C GLU A 358 38.94 2.11 -19.31
N ILE A 359 38.52 1.98 -18.07
CA ILE A 359 37.36 2.73 -17.53
C ILE A 359 37.85 4.09 -17.00
N TYR A 360 37.84 5.08 -17.86
CA TYR A 360 38.28 6.42 -17.52
C TYR A 360 37.17 7.32 -17.01
N ASN A 361 37.37 7.92 -15.85
CA ASN A 361 36.45 8.89 -15.25
C ASN A 361 37.12 10.23 -15.00
N PRO A 362 36.91 11.23 -15.88
CA PRO A 362 37.47 12.57 -15.74
C PRO A 362 36.72 13.49 -14.78
N VAL A 363 35.61 13.04 -14.15
CA VAL A 363 34.71 13.90 -13.38
C VAL A 363 34.89 13.68 -11.88
N GLY A 364 35.03 14.74 -11.13
CA GLY A 364 35.11 14.77 -9.67
C GLY A 364 33.78 14.51 -8.98
N PRO A 365 33.79 14.35 -7.66
CA PRO A 365 32.54 14.09 -6.88
C PRO A 365 31.56 15.27 -6.90
N ASP A 366 32.04 16.49 -7.12
CA ASP A 366 31.26 17.73 -7.25
C ASP A 366 30.66 17.93 -8.67
N GLY A 367 30.90 16.98 -9.58
CA GLY A 367 30.49 17.08 -10.97
C GLY A 367 31.33 17.99 -11.83
N CYS A 368 32.51 18.43 -11.34
CA CYS A 368 33.45 19.20 -12.13
C CYS A 368 34.51 18.30 -12.77
N PHE A 369 34.96 18.67 -13.98
CA PHE A 369 36.10 18.00 -14.58
C PHE A 369 37.36 18.20 -13.72
N LYS A 370 38.20 17.16 -13.63
CA LYS A 370 39.46 17.19 -12.89
C LYS A 370 40.44 18.15 -13.56
N GLU A 371 41.45 18.59 -12.82
CA GLU A 371 42.43 19.60 -13.25
C GLU A 371 43.30 19.14 -14.46
N ASP A 372 43.42 17.84 -14.69
CA ASP A 372 44.17 17.22 -15.78
C ASP A 372 43.35 17.05 -17.08
N VAL A 373 42.09 17.47 -17.10
CA VAL A 373 41.24 17.31 -18.29
C VAL A 373 41.41 18.46 -19.25
N GLU A 374 42.06 18.19 -20.37
CA GLU A 374 42.35 19.19 -21.40
C GLU A 374 41.10 19.90 -21.90
N PHE A 375 41.12 21.22 -22.08
CA PHE A 375 40.04 22.14 -22.45
C PHE A 375 38.91 22.34 -21.43
N PHE A 376 38.72 21.46 -20.42
CA PHE A 376 37.52 21.46 -19.60
C PHE A 376 37.79 21.50 -18.10
N ALA A 377 39.07 21.50 -17.66
CA ALA A 377 39.44 21.50 -16.23
C ALA A 377 38.61 22.47 -15.38
N GLY A 378 38.07 21.99 -14.26
CA GLY A 378 37.24 22.75 -13.32
C GLY A 378 35.84 23.12 -13.78
N LEU A 379 35.43 22.83 -15.04
CA LEU A 379 34.06 23.09 -15.50
C LEU A 379 33.09 22.04 -14.96
N ASN A 380 31.95 22.51 -14.47
CA ASN A 380 30.87 21.62 -14.11
C ASN A 380 30.22 20.97 -15.37
N VAL A 381 30.02 19.65 -15.37
CA VAL A 381 29.58 18.88 -16.54
C VAL A 381 28.24 19.35 -17.11
N LEU A 382 27.27 19.76 -16.27
CA LEU A 382 25.96 20.26 -16.72
C LEU A 382 26.09 21.62 -17.46
N LYS A 383 27.19 22.34 -17.28
CA LYS A 383 27.48 23.62 -17.93
C LYS A 383 28.53 23.51 -19.03
N ALA A 384 29.10 22.30 -19.21
CA ALA A 384 30.21 22.10 -20.14
C ALA A 384 29.79 21.98 -21.62
N ASN A 385 28.52 21.59 -21.89
CA ASN A 385 28.07 21.35 -23.27
C ASN A 385 28.39 22.47 -24.28
N PRO A 386 28.13 23.77 -23.98
CA PRO A 386 28.46 24.84 -24.90
C PRO A 386 29.97 24.90 -25.22
N LYS A 387 30.80 24.65 -24.21
CA LYS A 387 32.27 24.65 -24.42
C LYS A 387 32.74 23.44 -25.22
N VAL A 388 32.14 22.27 -25.02
CA VAL A 388 32.42 21.06 -25.82
C VAL A 388 32.03 21.31 -27.28
N ILE A 389 30.90 21.93 -27.55
CA ILE A 389 30.42 22.27 -28.89
C ILE A 389 31.38 23.30 -29.55
N GLU A 390 31.86 24.28 -28.77
CA GLU A 390 32.85 25.26 -29.26
C GLU A 390 34.14 24.57 -29.68
N VAL A 391 34.73 23.73 -28.83
CA VAL A 391 35.94 22.96 -29.13
C VAL A 391 35.75 22.06 -30.36
N LEU A 392 34.63 21.37 -30.49
CA LEU A 392 34.30 20.55 -31.65
C LEU A 392 34.22 21.38 -32.95
N LYS A 393 33.69 22.60 -32.88
CA LYS A 393 33.66 23.53 -34.03
C LYS A 393 35.06 23.96 -34.42
N GLU A 394 35.87 24.40 -33.45
CA GLU A 394 37.27 24.82 -33.68
C GLU A 394 38.11 23.70 -34.31
N LYS A 395 37.93 22.45 -33.82
CA LYS A 395 38.62 21.29 -34.36
C LYS A 395 37.99 20.76 -35.67
N GLY A 396 36.87 21.32 -36.10
CA GLY A 396 36.17 20.93 -37.29
C GLY A 396 35.51 19.53 -37.19
N ALA A 397 35.24 19.06 -36.00
CA ALA A 397 34.67 17.75 -35.72
C ALA A 397 33.13 17.75 -35.55
N LEU A 398 32.55 18.93 -35.33
CA LEU A 398 31.09 19.04 -35.25
C LEU A 398 30.45 18.93 -36.65
N VAL A 399 29.46 18.03 -36.80
CA VAL A 399 28.62 17.97 -38.01
C VAL A 399 27.39 18.87 -37.78
N LYS A 400 26.65 18.63 -36.71
CA LYS A 400 25.42 19.37 -36.38
C LYS A 400 25.18 19.41 -34.88
N ALA A 401 24.56 20.48 -34.40
CA ALA A 401 23.99 20.55 -33.06
C ALA A 401 22.49 20.88 -33.15
N ILE A 402 21.68 20.19 -32.44
CA ILE A 402 20.21 20.36 -32.36
C ILE A 402 19.78 20.31 -30.91
N SER A 403 18.66 20.92 -30.57
CA SER A 403 18.12 20.87 -29.21
C SER A 403 16.96 19.87 -29.16
N ILE A 404 16.99 18.99 -28.19
CA ILE A 404 15.94 17.97 -27.96
C ILE A 404 15.38 18.05 -26.55
N THR A 405 14.14 17.59 -26.39
CA THR A 405 13.55 17.37 -25.06
C THR A 405 13.47 15.88 -24.82
N HIS A 406 14.01 15.42 -23.71
CA HIS A 406 13.99 14.00 -23.33
C HIS A 406 13.90 13.82 -21.83
N SER A 407 13.49 12.63 -21.40
CA SER A 407 13.46 12.24 -19.99
C SER A 407 14.87 12.05 -19.45
N TYR A 408 15.19 12.68 -18.31
CA TYR A 408 16.51 12.64 -17.70
C TYR A 408 16.44 12.33 -16.20
N PRO A 409 17.37 11.54 -15.64
CA PRO A 409 17.37 11.15 -14.23
C PRO A 409 17.73 12.32 -13.31
N HIS A 410 16.95 12.47 -12.25
CA HIS A 410 17.11 13.49 -11.22
C HIS A 410 17.21 12.87 -9.82
N CYS A 411 17.94 13.51 -8.93
CA CYS A 411 17.96 13.14 -7.53
C CYS A 411 16.56 13.35 -6.92
N TRP A 412 15.99 12.31 -6.35
CA TRP A 412 14.66 12.35 -5.74
C TRP A 412 14.50 13.43 -4.66
N ARG A 413 15.59 13.82 -4.01
CA ARG A 413 15.61 14.80 -2.91
C ARG A 413 15.90 16.23 -3.36
N HIS A 414 17.00 16.42 -4.12
CA HIS A 414 17.42 17.74 -4.59
C HIS A 414 16.67 18.20 -5.84
N LYS A 415 16.03 17.25 -6.55
CA LYS A 415 15.35 17.52 -7.83
C LYS A 415 16.28 18.06 -8.92
N THR A 416 17.59 17.80 -8.78
CA THR A 416 18.63 18.19 -9.71
C THR A 416 19.08 17.01 -10.56
N PRO A 417 19.55 17.24 -11.79
CA PRO A 417 20.05 16.17 -12.66
C PRO A 417 21.19 15.39 -12.01
N VAL A 418 21.17 14.08 -12.18
CA VAL A 418 22.25 13.17 -11.76
C VAL A 418 23.05 12.71 -12.96
N ILE A 419 24.26 12.22 -12.74
CA ILE A 419 25.12 11.66 -13.78
C ILE A 419 25.44 10.20 -13.45
N PHE A 420 25.86 9.43 -14.46
CA PHE A 420 26.58 8.19 -14.23
C PHE A 420 28.05 8.49 -14.00
N ARG A 421 28.62 7.93 -12.93
CA ARG A 421 30.03 8.16 -12.56
C ARG A 421 30.65 6.85 -12.07
N ALA A 422 31.66 6.34 -12.76
CA ALA A 422 32.44 5.20 -12.27
C ALA A 422 33.30 5.64 -11.09
N THR A 423 33.11 4.99 -9.96
CA THR A 423 33.86 5.22 -8.73
C THR A 423 33.94 3.91 -7.95
N PRO A 424 35.02 3.65 -7.19
CA PRO A 424 35.07 2.46 -6.33
C PRO A 424 33.92 2.46 -5.34
N GLN A 425 33.11 1.42 -5.40
CA GLN A 425 31.94 1.25 -4.53
C GLN A 425 31.81 -0.21 -4.06
N TRP A 426 31.00 -0.43 -3.03
CA TRP A 426 30.61 -1.74 -2.57
C TRP A 426 29.25 -2.14 -3.12
N PHE A 427 29.19 -3.41 -3.57
CA PHE A 427 27.98 -3.95 -4.18
C PHE A 427 27.60 -5.29 -3.54
N ILE A 428 26.30 -5.54 -3.51
CA ILE A 428 25.79 -6.92 -3.38
C ILE A 428 25.66 -7.47 -4.79
N SER A 429 26.44 -8.51 -5.09
CA SER A 429 26.43 -9.14 -6.41
C SER A 429 25.18 -9.97 -6.61
N MET A 430 24.48 -9.73 -7.73
CA MET A 430 23.26 -10.46 -8.07
C MET A 430 23.57 -11.87 -8.61
N ASP A 431 24.64 -12.03 -9.37
CA ASP A 431 24.91 -13.28 -10.11
C ASP A 431 26.08 -14.09 -9.54
N GLY A 432 27.05 -13.45 -8.87
CA GLY A 432 28.30 -14.07 -8.44
C GLY A 432 28.14 -15.31 -7.54
N LYS A 433 27.09 -15.39 -6.72
CA LYS A 433 26.73 -16.52 -5.87
C LYS A 433 25.29 -16.99 -6.08
N GLY A 434 24.68 -16.68 -7.25
CA GLY A 434 23.35 -17.13 -7.61
C GLY A 434 22.20 -16.45 -6.83
N LEU A 435 22.41 -15.24 -6.30
CA LEU A 435 21.40 -14.52 -5.54
C LEU A 435 20.12 -14.27 -6.37
N ARG A 436 20.28 -13.85 -7.63
CA ARG A 436 19.15 -13.61 -8.56
C ARG A 436 18.29 -14.85 -8.75
N SER A 437 18.87 -16.00 -9.06
CA SER A 437 18.13 -17.25 -9.32
C SER A 437 17.35 -17.68 -8.08
N ARG A 438 18.00 -17.67 -6.89
CA ARG A 438 17.33 -18.03 -5.63
C ARG A 438 16.21 -17.04 -5.27
N ALA A 439 16.43 -15.75 -5.47
CA ALA A 439 15.38 -14.75 -5.24
C ALA A 439 14.16 -14.99 -6.14
N LEU A 440 14.35 -15.34 -7.42
CA LEU A 440 13.24 -15.67 -8.33
C LEU A 440 12.51 -16.95 -7.90
N GLU A 441 13.22 -17.96 -7.38
CA GLU A 441 12.60 -19.18 -6.80
C GLU A 441 11.74 -18.84 -5.58
N GLU A 442 12.20 -17.95 -4.71
CA GLU A 442 11.46 -17.53 -3.52
C GLU A 442 10.25 -16.65 -3.87
N ILE A 443 10.34 -15.78 -4.88
CA ILE A 443 9.20 -15.02 -5.43
C ILE A 443 8.09 -15.97 -5.89
N ALA A 444 8.44 -17.07 -6.58
CA ALA A 444 7.47 -18.05 -7.06
C ALA A 444 6.75 -18.83 -5.94
N LYS A 445 7.36 -18.96 -4.76
CA LYS A 445 6.77 -19.60 -3.56
C LYS A 445 5.92 -18.65 -2.72
N THR A 446 6.09 -17.35 -2.89
CA THR A 446 5.39 -16.31 -2.13
C THR A 446 4.00 -16.08 -2.70
N LYS A 447 3.00 -15.92 -1.84
CA LYS A 447 1.65 -15.53 -2.26
C LYS A 447 1.56 -14.02 -2.43
N TRP A 448 1.27 -13.57 -3.65
CA TRP A 448 1.14 -12.15 -4.00
C TRP A 448 -0.31 -11.74 -4.12
N ILE A 449 -0.68 -10.66 -3.44
CA ILE A 449 -2.03 -10.10 -3.40
C ILE A 449 -1.93 -8.60 -3.72
N PRO A 450 -2.45 -8.14 -4.87
CA PRO A 450 -2.97 -8.92 -6.00
C PRO A 450 -1.88 -9.73 -6.74
N ALA A 451 -2.28 -10.74 -7.49
CA ALA A 451 -1.37 -11.65 -8.19
C ALA A 451 -0.40 -10.96 -9.19
N TRP A 452 -0.75 -9.79 -9.73
CA TRP A 452 0.13 -9.02 -10.63
C TRP A 452 1.45 -8.59 -9.95
N GLY A 453 1.46 -8.52 -8.61
CA GLY A 453 2.65 -8.18 -7.83
C GLY A 453 3.82 -9.12 -8.10
N GLN A 454 3.56 -10.42 -8.32
CA GLN A 454 4.57 -11.41 -8.69
C GLN A 454 5.28 -11.03 -10.01
N ASN A 455 4.52 -10.81 -11.07
CA ASN A 455 5.09 -10.47 -12.38
C ASN A 455 5.94 -9.20 -12.31
N ARG A 456 5.50 -8.23 -11.51
CA ARG A 456 6.18 -6.94 -11.36
C ARG A 456 7.54 -7.11 -10.67
N ILE A 457 7.61 -7.82 -9.55
CA ILE A 457 8.87 -8.00 -8.84
C ILE A 457 9.82 -8.95 -9.58
N GLU A 458 9.29 -9.98 -10.25
CA GLU A 458 10.08 -10.86 -11.11
C GLU A 458 10.80 -10.10 -12.23
N ALA A 459 10.06 -9.23 -12.95
CA ALA A 459 10.65 -8.42 -14.01
C ALA A 459 11.77 -7.52 -13.47
N MET A 460 11.53 -6.89 -12.31
CA MET A 460 12.53 -6.04 -11.65
C MET A 460 13.78 -6.83 -11.22
N VAL A 461 13.62 -8.02 -10.62
CA VAL A 461 14.75 -8.85 -10.18
C VAL A 461 15.52 -9.41 -11.38
N LYS A 462 14.85 -9.82 -12.46
CA LYS A 462 15.49 -10.31 -13.69
C LYS A 462 16.42 -9.27 -14.32
N GLN A 463 16.04 -7.99 -14.27
CA GLN A 463 16.79 -6.89 -14.89
C GLN A 463 17.72 -6.16 -13.90
N ARG A 464 17.66 -6.50 -12.59
CA ARG A 464 18.40 -5.78 -11.57
C ARG A 464 19.91 -5.94 -11.77
N THR A 465 20.61 -4.82 -11.81
CA THR A 465 22.08 -4.79 -11.73
C THR A 465 22.55 -5.09 -10.30
N ASP A 466 23.86 -5.27 -10.12
CA ASP A 466 24.44 -5.39 -8.77
C ASP A 466 24.02 -4.18 -7.93
N TRP A 467 23.65 -4.45 -6.69
CA TRP A 467 23.14 -3.39 -5.80
C TRP A 467 24.29 -2.62 -5.16
N CYS A 468 24.51 -1.38 -5.57
CA CYS A 468 25.46 -0.48 -4.91
C CYS A 468 24.94 -0.11 -3.52
N ILE A 469 25.64 -0.59 -2.48
CA ILE A 469 25.24 -0.37 -1.08
C ILE A 469 26.09 0.67 -0.34
N SER A 470 27.18 1.17 -0.91
CA SER A 470 27.99 2.21 -0.26
C SER A 470 27.48 3.61 -0.62
N ARG A 471 27.48 4.49 0.38
CA ARG A 471 27.08 5.90 0.29
C ARG A 471 28.14 6.79 0.96
N GLN A 472 28.31 7.97 0.44
CA GLN A 472 29.22 8.99 1.00
C GLN A 472 28.39 9.93 1.91
N ARG A 473 27.98 9.41 3.11
CA ARG A 473 27.10 10.07 4.06
C ARG A 473 27.76 10.19 5.44
N THR A 474 27.24 11.14 6.23
CA THR A 474 27.66 11.31 7.63
C THR A 474 26.71 10.59 8.58
N TRP A 475 25.39 10.57 8.28
CA TRP A 475 24.35 9.91 9.06
C TRP A 475 23.82 8.66 8.37
N GLY A 476 24.29 7.50 8.78
CA GLY A 476 23.93 6.19 8.25
C GLY A 476 24.78 5.08 8.89
N MET A 477 24.40 3.84 8.67
CA MET A 477 25.16 2.68 9.09
C MET A 477 26.52 2.63 8.41
N PRO A 478 27.65 2.46 9.11
CA PRO A 478 28.96 2.36 8.46
C PRO A 478 29.11 1.07 7.68
N CYS A 479 29.89 1.07 6.61
CA CYS A 479 30.29 -0.15 5.90
C CYS A 479 31.22 -1.05 6.73
N ALA A 480 31.67 -0.65 7.87
CA ALA A 480 32.42 -1.35 8.93
C ALA A 480 33.47 -2.39 8.44
N VAL A 481 34.17 -2.11 7.34
CA VAL A 481 35.22 -2.95 6.78
C VAL A 481 36.59 -2.27 6.85
N LEU A 482 37.65 -3.07 7.01
CA LEU A 482 39.03 -2.62 6.88
C LEU A 482 39.56 -2.98 5.49
N ILE A 483 40.17 -2.03 4.82
CA ILE A 483 40.68 -2.14 3.44
C ILE A 483 42.22 -2.13 3.49
N ASN A 484 42.82 -3.12 2.84
CA ASN A 484 44.27 -3.18 2.69
C ASN A 484 44.79 -2.03 1.80
N ASN A 485 45.80 -1.34 2.23
CA ASN A 485 46.36 -0.15 1.57
C ASN A 485 46.98 -0.43 0.19
N GLU A 486 47.49 -1.67 -0.03
CA GLU A 486 48.14 -2.07 -1.28
C GLU A 486 47.18 -2.82 -2.22
N THR A 487 46.50 -3.83 -1.71
CA THR A 487 45.65 -4.70 -2.55
C THR A 487 44.25 -4.14 -2.76
N ASN A 488 43.82 -3.19 -1.92
CA ASN A 488 42.44 -2.69 -1.88
C ASN A 488 41.38 -3.74 -1.56
N GLU A 489 41.75 -4.89 -1.03
CA GLU A 489 40.85 -5.94 -0.59
C GLU A 489 40.46 -5.75 0.88
N ILE A 490 39.31 -6.34 1.27
CA ILE A 490 38.89 -6.32 2.67
C ILE A 490 39.74 -7.30 3.49
N HIS A 491 39.82 -7.03 4.79
CA HIS A 491 40.51 -7.93 5.72
C HIS A 491 39.88 -9.35 5.68
N PRO A 492 40.69 -10.42 5.64
CA PRO A 492 40.16 -11.80 5.56
C PRO A 492 39.21 -12.16 6.74
N ASP A 493 39.51 -11.67 7.95
CA ASP A 493 38.66 -11.88 9.13
C ASP A 493 37.55 -10.84 9.32
N THR A 494 37.12 -10.20 8.23
CA THR A 494 36.06 -9.17 8.29
C THR A 494 34.80 -9.58 9.08
N PRO A 495 34.26 -10.83 9.01
CA PRO A 495 33.11 -11.20 9.83
C PRO A 495 33.38 -11.12 11.34
N ALA A 496 34.56 -11.49 11.80
CA ALA A 496 34.97 -11.40 13.21
C ALA A 496 35.19 -9.93 13.63
N ILE A 497 35.74 -9.10 12.74
CA ILE A 497 35.92 -7.66 12.96
C ILE A 497 34.56 -6.99 13.12
N ILE A 498 33.60 -7.31 12.23
CA ILE A 498 32.23 -6.78 12.29
C ILE A 498 31.58 -7.12 13.63
N GLU A 499 31.75 -8.35 14.16
CA GLU A 499 31.21 -8.71 15.47
C GLU A 499 31.83 -7.88 16.61
N LYS A 500 33.13 -7.55 16.55
CA LYS A 500 33.76 -6.64 17.52
C LYS A 500 33.17 -5.23 17.44
N VAL A 501 32.98 -4.72 16.22
CA VAL A 501 32.34 -3.41 15.97
C VAL A 501 30.88 -3.42 16.44
N ALA A 502 30.12 -4.48 16.13
CA ALA A 502 28.72 -4.62 16.56
C ALA A 502 28.56 -4.55 18.07
N LYS A 503 29.46 -5.22 18.82
CA LYS A 503 29.48 -5.15 20.30
C LYS A 503 29.79 -3.76 20.84
N ALA A 504 30.59 -2.96 20.15
CA ALA A 504 30.80 -1.58 20.51
C ALA A 504 29.59 -0.72 20.18
N VAL A 505 28.96 -0.94 19.03
CA VAL A 505 27.76 -0.25 18.58
C VAL A 505 26.56 -0.53 19.52
N GLU A 506 26.43 -1.71 20.08
CA GLU A 506 25.39 -2.01 21.09
C GLU A 506 25.45 -1.08 22.32
N LYS A 507 26.62 -0.51 22.61
CA LYS A 507 26.83 0.37 23.76
C LYS A 507 26.70 1.86 23.40
N ASP A 508 27.32 2.26 22.29
CA ASP A 508 27.55 3.67 21.95
C ASP A 508 26.91 4.08 20.60
N GLY A 509 26.17 3.17 19.94
CA GLY A 509 25.60 3.40 18.62
C GLY A 509 26.66 3.45 17.52
N ILE A 510 26.25 3.85 16.30
CA ILE A 510 27.15 3.89 15.13
C ILE A 510 28.38 4.79 15.32
N GLN A 511 28.37 5.73 16.29
CA GLN A 511 29.53 6.58 16.62
C GLN A 511 30.73 5.73 17.03
N ALA A 512 30.51 4.56 17.67
CA ALA A 512 31.59 3.64 18.05
C ALA A 512 32.50 3.25 16.89
N TRP A 513 31.95 3.05 15.67
CA TRP A 513 32.82 2.77 14.50
C TRP A 513 33.82 3.88 14.24
N TRP A 514 33.39 5.15 14.33
CA TRP A 514 34.23 6.29 14.04
C TRP A 514 35.28 6.53 15.13
N ASP A 515 34.98 6.19 16.37
CA ASP A 515 35.85 6.37 17.54
C ASP A 515 36.88 5.24 17.70
N LEU A 516 36.54 3.98 17.31
CA LEU A 516 37.46 2.85 17.33
C LEU A 516 38.66 3.12 16.39
N LYS A 517 39.83 2.73 16.84
CA LYS A 517 41.08 2.74 16.04
C LYS A 517 41.25 1.38 15.37
N VAL A 518 42.00 1.36 14.25
CA VAL A 518 42.31 0.11 13.54
C VAL A 518 43.08 -0.86 14.44
N GLU A 519 43.97 -0.34 15.26
CA GLU A 519 44.77 -1.11 16.22
C GLU A 519 43.92 -1.84 17.26
N ASP A 520 42.75 -1.29 17.62
CA ASP A 520 41.82 -1.92 18.59
C ASP A 520 41.15 -3.16 18.00
N LEU A 521 41.01 -3.19 16.66
CA LEU A 521 40.33 -4.24 15.93
C LEU A 521 41.27 -5.40 15.54
N ILE A 522 42.47 -5.11 15.05
CA ILE A 522 43.39 -6.10 14.47
C ILE A 522 44.82 -6.07 15.07
N GLY A 523 45.05 -5.17 16.05
CA GLY A 523 46.37 -5.03 16.67
C GLY A 523 47.28 -4.05 15.93
N PRO A 524 48.36 -3.56 16.61
CA PRO A 524 49.15 -2.41 16.15
C PRO A 524 50.02 -2.68 14.91
N GLU A 525 50.49 -3.92 14.71
CA GLU A 525 51.35 -4.22 13.57
C GLU A 525 50.57 -4.39 12.29
N GLU A 526 49.48 -5.12 12.35
CA GLU A 526 48.62 -5.34 11.19
C GLU A 526 47.87 -4.06 10.81
N ALA A 527 47.52 -3.19 11.76
CA ALA A 527 46.84 -1.92 11.54
C ALA A 527 47.59 -0.99 10.57
N LYS A 528 48.91 -1.14 10.43
CA LYS A 528 49.73 -0.34 9.48
C LYS A 528 49.37 -0.62 8.01
N LEU A 529 48.82 -1.80 7.74
CA LEU A 529 48.47 -2.27 6.39
C LEU A 529 47.03 -1.97 5.99
N TYR A 530 46.21 -1.47 6.89
CA TYR A 530 44.77 -1.32 6.70
C TYR A 530 44.28 0.08 7.09
N HIS A 531 43.22 0.52 6.44
CA HIS A 531 42.46 1.71 6.82
C HIS A 531 40.97 1.37 6.90
N LYS A 532 40.20 2.20 7.63
CA LYS A 532 38.75 2.06 7.74
C LYS A 532 38.05 2.60 6.49
N ASP A 533 37.04 1.88 5.99
CA ASP A 533 36.17 2.42 4.94
C ASP A 533 35.39 3.64 5.47
N PRO A 534 35.42 4.79 4.76
CA PRO A 534 34.72 6.00 5.17
C PRO A 534 33.24 6.02 4.79
N ASN A 535 32.75 5.02 4.04
CA ASN A 535 31.41 5.01 3.51
C ASN A 535 30.39 4.51 4.54
N THR A 536 29.14 4.90 4.31
CA THR A 536 27.96 4.34 5.01
C THR A 536 27.19 3.41 4.07
N LEU A 537 26.30 2.59 4.62
CA LEU A 537 25.39 1.75 3.87
C LEU A 537 24.24 2.57 3.27
N ASP A 538 23.66 2.05 2.20
CA ASP A 538 22.39 2.47 1.66
C ASP A 538 21.29 2.27 2.72
N VAL A 539 20.43 3.28 2.92
CA VAL A 539 19.31 3.21 3.88
C VAL A 539 18.35 2.02 3.62
N TRP A 540 18.25 1.58 2.37
CA TRP A 540 17.50 0.37 2.02
C TRP A 540 18.14 -0.93 2.56
N PHE A 541 19.41 -0.90 2.95
CA PHE A 541 20.04 -1.98 3.68
C PHE A 541 19.52 -2.05 5.12
N ASP A 542 19.34 -0.90 5.77
CA ASP A 542 18.85 -0.82 7.15
C ASP A 542 17.43 -1.39 7.24
N SER A 543 16.49 -0.83 6.48
CA SER A 543 15.09 -1.31 6.46
C SER A 543 14.96 -2.71 5.84
N GLY A 544 15.75 -3.03 4.82
CA GLY A 544 15.76 -4.37 4.19
C GLY A 544 16.28 -5.49 5.08
N SER A 545 17.13 -5.17 6.07
CA SER A 545 17.67 -6.16 7.02
C SER A 545 16.77 -6.42 8.23
N THR A 546 15.59 -5.79 8.33
CA THR A 546 14.73 -5.88 9.53
C THR A 546 14.21 -7.30 9.80
N GLN A 547 14.15 -8.17 8.79
CA GLN A 547 13.92 -9.60 9.04
C GLN A 547 15.01 -10.18 9.95
N PHE A 548 16.28 -9.83 9.70
CA PHE A 548 17.42 -10.31 10.47
C PHE A 548 17.57 -9.56 11.81
N SER A 549 17.49 -8.22 11.78
CA SER A 549 17.78 -7.35 12.92
C SER A 549 16.59 -7.14 13.87
N VAL A 550 15.35 -7.48 13.44
CA VAL A 550 14.14 -7.32 14.27
C VAL A 550 13.42 -8.64 14.44
N VAL A 551 12.92 -9.27 13.34
CA VAL A 551 12.06 -10.46 13.47
C VAL A 551 12.83 -11.63 14.11
N ASP A 552 14.07 -11.88 13.71
CA ASP A 552 14.88 -12.97 14.29
C ASP A 552 15.38 -12.68 15.71
N GLN A 553 15.47 -11.42 16.11
CA GLN A 553 16.06 -11.02 17.38
C GLN A 553 15.03 -10.84 18.50
N ARG A 554 13.76 -10.59 18.17
CA ARG A 554 12.73 -10.36 19.17
C ARG A 554 12.16 -11.68 19.68
N GLU A 555 12.04 -11.77 21.01
CA GLU A 555 11.49 -12.97 21.65
C GLU A 555 10.05 -13.26 21.25
N GLU A 556 9.27 -12.20 20.99
CA GLU A 556 7.88 -12.31 20.53
C GLU A 556 7.75 -13.04 19.21
N PHE A 557 8.78 -13.01 18.35
CA PHE A 557 8.79 -13.63 17.03
C PHE A 557 9.67 -14.88 16.90
N LYS A 558 10.31 -15.28 17.96
CA LYS A 558 11.35 -16.32 17.98
C LYS A 558 10.97 -17.59 17.23
N GLY A 559 11.74 -17.90 16.18
CA GLY A 559 11.53 -19.07 15.33
C GLY A 559 10.49 -18.93 14.23
N HIS A 560 9.83 -17.77 14.13
CA HIS A 560 8.81 -17.50 13.11
C HIS A 560 9.32 -16.46 12.10
N SER A 561 9.11 -16.73 10.80
CA SER A 561 9.21 -15.72 9.74
C SER A 561 7.91 -14.89 9.68
N ALA A 562 7.96 -13.73 9.07
CA ALA A 562 6.75 -12.95 8.85
C ALA A 562 5.76 -13.71 7.94
N ASP A 563 4.49 -13.74 8.34
CA ASP A 563 3.42 -14.29 7.52
C ASP A 563 3.06 -13.30 6.41
N LEU A 564 3.01 -11.99 6.73
CA LEU A 564 2.55 -10.96 5.82
C LEU A 564 3.44 -9.71 5.85
N TYR A 565 3.79 -9.21 4.64
CA TYR A 565 4.23 -7.84 4.39
C TYR A 565 3.12 -7.08 3.68
N LEU A 566 2.83 -5.83 4.11
CA LEU A 566 1.82 -4.98 3.50
C LEU A 566 2.36 -3.58 3.29
N GLU A 567 2.48 -3.14 2.03
CA GLU A 567 2.89 -1.77 1.68
C GLU A 567 2.27 -1.30 0.36
N GLY A 568 2.58 -0.06 -0.03
CA GLY A 568 2.20 0.49 -1.31
C GLY A 568 2.90 -0.18 -2.51
N SER A 569 2.34 0.01 -3.69
CA SER A 569 2.84 -0.60 -4.93
C SER A 569 4.24 -0.14 -5.35
N ASP A 570 4.72 1.01 -4.85
CA ASP A 570 6.09 1.49 -5.03
C ASP A 570 7.13 0.60 -4.33
N GLN A 571 6.73 -0.12 -3.29
CA GLN A 571 7.64 -0.95 -2.49
C GLN A 571 8.10 -2.24 -3.17
N HIS A 572 7.57 -2.58 -4.35
CA HIS A 572 8.16 -3.63 -5.20
C HIS A 572 9.59 -3.28 -5.62
N ARG A 573 9.90 -2.00 -5.83
CA ARG A 573 11.27 -1.51 -6.09
C ARG A 573 12.02 -1.11 -4.83
N GLY A 574 11.32 -0.92 -3.71
CA GLY A 574 11.85 -0.51 -2.41
C GLY A 574 11.98 -1.68 -1.43
N TRP A 575 11.20 -1.63 -0.35
CA TRP A 575 11.34 -2.51 0.81
C TRP A 575 11.07 -3.99 0.53
N PHE A 576 10.09 -4.33 -0.32
CA PHE A 576 9.84 -5.72 -0.69
C PHE A 576 11.07 -6.35 -1.35
N MET A 577 11.74 -5.60 -2.23
CA MET A 577 12.91 -6.08 -2.94
C MET A 577 14.15 -6.10 -2.04
N SER A 578 14.44 -5.03 -1.30
CA SER A 578 15.62 -4.98 -0.41
C SER A 578 15.55 -6.06 0.68
N SER A 579 14.36 -6.26 1.27
CA SER A 579 14.12 -7.33 2.25
C SER A 579 14.34 -8.72 1.64
N LEU A 580 13.81 -8.95 0.42
CA LEU A 580 14.00 -10.22 -0.28
C LEU A 580 15.47 -10.50 -0.56
N MET A 581 16.19 -9.51 -1.12
CA MET A 581 17.61 -9.67 -1.46
C MET A 581 18.45 -10.00 -0.22
N LEU A 582 18.25 -9.28 0.89
CA LEU A 582 19.01 -9.47 2.11
C LEU A 582 18.64 -10.78 2.83
N SER A 583 17.36 -11.13 2.84
CA SER A 583 16.94 -12.41 3.44
C SER A 583 17.48 -13.60 2.65
N VAL A 584 17.43 -13.57 1.32
CA VAL A 584 18.02 -14.62 0.48
C VAL A 584 19.54 -14.63 0.59
N ALA A 585 20.22 -13.48 0.60
CA ALA A 585 21.67 -13.39 0.77
C ALA A 585 22.16 -13.91 2.12
N THR A 586 21.33 -13.85 3.17
CA THR A 586 21.71 -14.28 4.55
C THR A 586 21.21 -15.67 4.91
N LYS A 587 20.05 -16.13 4.38
CA LYS A 587 19.32 -17.31 4.84
C LYS A 587 18.78 -18.21 3.73
N ASP A 588 18.94 -17.85 2.45
CA ASP A 588 18.37 -18.57 1.30
C ASP A 588 16.83 -18.70 1.33
N LYS A 589 16.13 -17.76 1.94
CA LYS A 589 14.66 -17.73 2.06
C LYS A 589 14.10 -16.33 1.91
N ALA A 590 12.85 -16.23 1.39
CA ALA A 590 12.08 -15.01 1.46
C ALA A 590 11.80 -14.60 2.93
N PRO A 591 11.71 -13.30 3.25
CA PRO A 591 11.41 -12.81 4.60
C PRO A 591 9.93 -12.93 4.96
N TYR A 592 9.07 -13.22 4.00
CA TYR A 592 7.62 -13.23 4.09
C TYR A 592 7.01 -14.44 3.37
N LYS A 593 5.80 -14.85 3.80
CA LYS A 593 5.01 -15.89 3.11
C LYS A 593 4.02 -15.26 2.12
N GLU A 594 3.43 -14.12 2.49
CA GLU A 594 2.47 -13.38 1.68
C GLU A 594 2.91 -11.91 1.55
N VAL A 595 2.60 -11.29 0.41
CA VAL A 595 2.78 -9.85 0.17
C VAL A 595 1.47 -9.25 -0.30
N LEU A 596 0.94 -8.32 0.47
CA LEU A 596 -0.26 -7.56 0.17
C LEU A 596 0.12 -6.15 -0.28
N THR A 597 -0.43 -5.71 -1.41
CA THR A 597 -0.08 -4.42 -2.01
C THR A 597 -1.29 -3.52 -2.12
N HIS A 598 -1.17 -2.28 -1.64
CA HIS A 598 -2.17 -1.24 -1.87
C HIS A 598 -1.73 -0.22 -2.93
N GLY A 599 -2.72 0.44 -3.57
CA GLY A 599 -2.49 1.54 -4.51
C GLY A 599 -2.16 2.86 -3.81
N PHE A 600 -2.11 3.93 -4.61
CA PHE A 600 -1.85 5.29 -4.14
C PHE A 600 -3.14 6.05 -3.81
N THR A 601 -2.97 7.23 -3.24
CA THR A 601 -4.06 8.18 -3.05
C THR A 601 -4.03 9.25 -4.14
N VAL A 602 -5.21 9.50 -4.72
CA VAL A 602 -5.42 10.51 -5.76
C VAL A 602 -6.53 11.47 -5.32
N ASP A 603 -6.58 12.66 -5.91
CA ASP A 603 -7.69 13.58 -5.64
C ASP A 603 -9.00 13.11 -6.30
N GLY A 604 -10.10 13.84 -6.08
CA GLY A 604 -11.41 13.50 -6.65
C GLY A 604 -11.49 13.48 -8.19
N GLN A 605 -10.45 13.93 -8.89
CA GLN A 605 -10.29 13.89 -10.33
C GLN A 605 -9.27 12.83 -10.81
N GLY A 606 -8.77 11.99 -9.91
CA GLY A 606 -7.79 10.94 -10.24
C GLY A 606 -6.35 11.45 -10.39
N ARG A 607 -6.03 12.66 -9.94
CA ARG A 607 -4.69 13.23 -10.05
C ARG A 607 -3.89 12.96 -8.78
N LYS A 608 -2.59 12.73 -8.93
CA LYS A 608 -1.67 12.59 -7.80
C LYS A 608 -1.74 13.82 -6.89
N MET A 609 -1.85 13.59 -5.59
CA MET A 609 -1.85 14.66 -4.60
C MET A 609 -0.44 15.23 -4.42
N SER A 610 -0.33 16.57 -4.44
CA SER A 610 0.91 17.28 -4.17
C SER A 610 0.66 18.63 -3.50
N LYS A 611 1.62 19.10 -2.70
CA LYS A 611 1.53 20.42 -2.06
C LYS A 611 1.48 21.55 -3.08
N SER A 612 2.16 21.39 -4.22
CA SER A 612 2.20 22.38 -5.30
C SER A 612 0.85 22.53 -6.01
N LEU A 613 0.03 21.48 -6.08
CA LEU A 613 -1.32 21.52 -6.63
C LEU A 613 -2.38 21.95 -5.60
N GLY A 614 -2.02 22.04 -4.32
CA GLY A 614 -2.95 22.41 -3.24
C GLY A 614 -4.10 21.41 -3.02
N ASN A 615 -3.97 20.16 -3.52
CA ASN A 615 -4.99 19.12 -3.46
C ASN A 615 -4.74 18.06 -2.38
N VAL A 616 -3.83 18.31 -1.45
CA VAL A 616 -3.50 17.41 -0.34
C VAL A 616 -4.53 17.59 0.78
N ILE A 617 -5.10 16.47 1.24
CA ILE A 617 -5.92 16.41 2.45
C ILE A 617 -5.12 15.70 3.53
N ALA A 618 -4.89 16.37 4.66
CA ALA A 618 -4.20 15.77 5.79
C ALA A 618 -5.14 14.85 6.60
N PRO A 619 -4.65 13.71 7.13
CA PRO A 619 -5.48 12.84 7.97
C PRO A 619 -6.11 13.57 9.14
N GLN A 620 -5.37 14.49 9.78
CA GLN A 620 -5.82 15.28 10.92
C GLN A 620 -7.06 16.12 10.59
N GLU A 621 -7.15 16.69 9.37
CA GLU A 621 -8.33 17.45 8.95
C GLU A 621 -9.61 16.60 8.93
N VAL A 622 -9.49 15.33 8.59
CA VAL A 622 -10.60 14.38 8.57
C VAL A 622 -10.96 13.94 9.99
N ILE A 623 -9.94 13.55 10.76
CA ILE A 623 -10.11 12.99 12.11
C ILE A 623 -10.66 14.03 13.07
N ASP A 624 -10.20 15.28 12.99
CA ASP A 624 -10.64 16.38 13.88
C ASP A 624 -12.09 16.82 13.59
N LYS A 625 -12.61 16.52 12.41
CA LYS A 625 -13.99 16.85 12.02
C LYS A 625 -14.94 15.66 12.15
N LEU A 626 -14.52 14.48 11.69
CA LEU A 626 -15.39 13.31 11.52
C LEU A 626 -15.04 12.15 12.45
N GLY A 627 -13.83 12.13 13.01
CA GLY A 627 -13.30 11.02 13.81
C GLY A 627 -12.52 10.00 12.99
N ALA A 628 -11.75 9.17 13.70
CA ALA A 628 -10.92 8.13 13.10
C ALA A 628 -11.76 6.98 12.53
N ASP A 629 -12.86 6.57 13.19
CA ASP A 629 -13.73 5.49 12.70
C ASP A 629 -14.31 5.80 11.30
N VAL A 630 -14.62 7.07 11.00
CA VAL A 630 -15.10 7.45 9.65
C VAL A 630 -13.97 7.34 8.61
N LEU A 631 -12.74 7.75 8.97
CA LEU A 631 -11.57 7.58 8.10
C LEU A 631 -11.27 6.09 7.86
N ARG A 632 -11.33 5.27 8.91
CA ARG A 632 -11.14 3.81 8.85
C ARG A 632 -12.20 3.14 7.97
N LEU A 633 -13.47 3.56 8.11
CA LEU A 633 -14.56 3.07 7.26
C LEU A 633 -14.34 3.43 5.79
N TRP A 634 -13.90 4.66 5.50
CA TRP A 634 -13.57 5.04 4.13
C TRP A 634 -12.48 4.14 3.54
N ILE A 635 -11.40 3.88 4.30
CA ILE A 635 -10.32 3.00 3.85
C ILE A 635 -10.86 1.60 3.54
N ALA A 636 -11.63 1.01 4.46
CA ALA A 636 -12.17 -0.33 4.32
C ALA A 636 -13.24 -0.44 3.22
N SER A 637 -13.93 0.66 2.87
CA SER A 637 -15.02 0.65 1.88
C SER A 637 -14.55 0.76 0.43
N ASN A 638 -13.25 0.90 0.19
CA ASN A 638 -12.67 0.98 -1.14
C ASN A 638 -11.91 -0.30 -1.48
N ASP A 639 -11.84 -0.63 -2.77
CA ASP A 639 -10.85 -1.59 -3.25
C ASP A 639 -9.47 -0.91 -3.20
N TYR A 640 -8.76 -1.15 -2.12
CA TYR A 640 -7.45 -0.54 -1.85
C TYR A 640 -6.33 -1.11 -2.73
N THR A 641 -6.57 -2.16 -3.52
CA THR A 641 -5.57 -2.73 -4.43
C THR A 641 -5.28 -1.81 -5.62
N GLY A 642 -6.22 -0.90 -5.94
CA GLY A 642 -6.09 0.19 -6.90
C GLY A 642 -5.90 1.55 -6.22
N ASP A 643 -5.83 2.61 -7.03
CA ASP A 643 -5.71 3.99 -6.53
C ASP A 643 -7.01 4.45 -5.87
N MET A 644 -6.89 5.06 -4.69
CA MET A 644 -8.01 5.48 -3.87
C MET A 644 -8.26 6.99 -3.98
N ALA A 645 -9.45 7.36 -4.42
CA ALA A 645 -9.85 8.77 -4.50
C ALA A 645 -10.16 9.36 -3.12
N VAL A 646 -9.70 10.59 -2.89
CA VAL A 646 -9.84 11.34 -1.64
C VAL A 646 -10.51 12.68 -1.91
N SER A 647 -11.66 12.94 -1.25
CA SER A 647 -12.33 14.26 -1.27
C SER A 647 -13.24 14.43 -0.05
N HIS A 648 -13.58 15.67 0.28
CA HIS A 648 -14.51 15.96 1.38
C HIS A 648 -15.89 15.35 1.14
N GLU A 649 -16.35 15.26 -0.11
CA GLU A 649 -17.63 14.64 -0.46
C GLU A 649 -17.63 13.13 -0.18
N ILE A 650 -16.53 12.45 -0.53
CA ILE A 650 -16.35 11.01 -0.26
C ILE A 650 -16.40 10.75 1.26
N PHE A 651 -15.72 11.56 2.06
CA PHE A 651 -15.79 11.43 3.53
C PHE A 651 -17.19 11.69 4.10
N LYS A 652 -17.95 12.62 3.49
CA LYS A 652 -19.34 12.83 3.89
C LYS A 652 -20.20 11.59 3.65
N ARG A 653 -20.05 10.93 2.51
CA ARG A 653 -20.73 9.65 2.21
C ARG A 653 -20.34 8.55 3.20
N SER A 654 -19.07 8.46 3.54
CA SER A 654 -18.60 7.51 4.57
C SER A 654 -19.20 7.80 5.94
N SER A 655 -19.38 9.09 6.30
CA SER A 655 -20.08 9.49 7.53
C SER A 655 -21.56 9.11 7.52
N ASP A 656 -22.22 9.12 6.35
CA ASP A 656 -23.61 8.68 6.22
C ASP A 656 -23.71 7.15 6.37
N ALA A 657 -22.78 6.39 5.80
CA ALA A 657 -22.67 4.94 5.99
C ALA A 657 -22.42 4.58 7.47
N TYR A 658 -21.47 5.26 8.11
CA TYR A 658 -21.22 5.13 9.55
C TYR A 658 -22.47 5.31 10.40
N ARG A 659 -23.27 6.37 10.10
CA ARG A 659 -24.52 6.65 10.85
C ARG A 659 -25.53 5.51 10.74
N ARG A 660 -25.63 4.85 9.59
CA ARG A 660 -26.54 3.70 9.41
C ARG A 660 -26.13 2.54 10.29
N VAL A 661 -24.87 2.14 10.27
CA VAL A 661 -24.34 1.06 11.14
C VAL A 661 -24.55 1.41 12.61
N ARG A 662 -24.20 2.63 13.03
CA ARG A 662 -24.37 3.09 14.42
C ARG A 662 -25.83 3.06 14.86
N ASN A 663 -26.75 3.46 14.00
CA ASN A 663 -28.19 3.44 14.31
C ASN A 663 -28.70 2.02 14.52
N THR A 664 -28.26 1.07 13.71
CA THR A 664 -28.59 -0.37 13.88
C THR A 664 -28.06 -0.90 15.21
N VAL A 665 -26.78 -0.66 15.51
CA VAL A 665 -26.17 -1.05 16.80
C VAL A 665 -26.94 -0.44 17.97
N ARG A 666 -27.30 0.86 17.90
CA ARG A 666 -28.07 1.52 18.94
C ARG A 666 -29.46 0.92 19.08
N PHE A 667 -30.14 0.57 18.01
CA PHE A 667 -31.45 -0.06 18.07
C PHE A 667 -31.37 -1.42 18.79
N LEU A 668 -30.39 -2.24 18.45
CA LEU A 668 -30.17 -3.52 19.11
C LEU A 668 -29.98 -3.33 20.62
N LEU A 669 -29.02 -2.48 21.01
CA LEU A 669 -28.69 -2.22 22.41
C LEU A 669 -29.87 -1.63 23.21
N ALA A 670 -30.61 -0.69 22.63
CA ALA A 670 -31.70 -0.03 23.33
C ALA A 670 -32.87 -0.97 23.60
N ASN A 671 -33.12 -1.96 22.72
CA ASN A 671 -34.17 -2.96 22.89
C ASN A 671 -33.76 -4.12 23.82
N LEU A 672 -32.48 -4.20 24.20
CA LEU A 672 -32.00 -5.10 25.27
C LEU A 672 -32.22 -4.55 26.69
N ASN A 673 -32.88 -3.39 26.84
CA ASN A 673 -33.22 -2.85 28.13
C ASN A 673 -34.02 -3.84 28.99
N GLY A 674 -33.52 -4.14 30.18
CA GLY A 674 -34.14 -5.12 31.09
C GLY A 674 -33.98 -6.59 30.67
N PHE A 675 -33.03 -6.90 29.80
CA PHE A 675 -32.65 -8.26 29.41
C PHE A 675 -31.37 -8.71 30.11
N ASN A 676 -31.44 -9.87 30.77
CA ASN A 676 -30.27 -10.50 31.39
C ASN A 676 -29.96 -11.80 30.62
N PRO A 677 -28.81 -11.86 29.88
CA PRO A 677 -28.46 -13.07 29.10
C PRO A 677 -28.25 -14.33 29.96
N GLU A 678 -28.02 -14.20 31.27
CA GLU A 678 -27.83 -15.35 32.13
C GLU A 678 -29.18 -16.05 32.51
N THR A 679 -30.30 -15.31 32.49
CA THR A 679 -31.60 -15.80 32.96
C THR A 679 -32.73 -15.75 31.93
N ASP A 680 -32.61 -14.88 30.93
CA ASP A 680 -33.69 -14.51 30.01
C ASP A 680 -33.53 -15.08 28.60
N MET A 681 -32.42 -15.77 28.30
CA MET A 681 -32.22 -16.43 27.03
C MET A 681 -33.26 -17.50 26.72
N VAL A 682 -33.84 -17.44 25.55
CA VAL A 682 -34.76 -18.46 25.03
C VAL A 682 -33.96 -19.44 24.15
N PRO A 683 -34.07 -20.77 24.38
CA PRO A 683 -33.42 -21.75 23.51
C PRO A 683 -33.87 -21.57 22.05
N PHE A 684 -32.95 -21.74 21.07
CA PHE A 684 -33.21 -21.49 19.66
C PHE A 684 -34.47 -22.18 19.14
N ASN A 685 -34.66 -23.50 19.44
CA ASN A 685 -35.81 -24.24 19.03
C ASN A 685 -37.17 -23.76 19.62
N SER A 686 -37.11 -22.96 20.71
CA SER A 686 -38.28 -22.37 21.37
C SER A 686 -38.54 -20.92 20.99
N MET A 687 -37.71 -20.35 20.11
CA MET A 687 -37.88 -18.97 19.64
C MET A 687 -39.01 -18.87 18.60
N VAL A 688 -39.54 -17.67 18.43
CA VAL A 688 -40.47 -17.32 17.35
C VAL A 688 -39.76 -17.51 16.00
N GLU A 689 -40.49 -18.02 14.97
CA GLU A 689 -39.88 -18.41 13.71
C GLU A 689 -39.09 -17.26 13.00
N LEU A 690 -39.61 -16.05 13.05
CA LEU A 690 -38.91 -14.86 12.52
C LEU A 690 -37.61 -14.57 13.28
N ASP A 691 -37.57 -14.81 14.60
CA ASP A 691 -36.36 -14.61 15.41
C ASP A 691 -35.32 -15.69 15.12
N LYS A 692 -35.71 -16.95 14.91
CA LYS A 692 -34.81 -18.01 14.44
C LYS A 692 -34.19 -17.68 13.10
N TRP A 693 -34.98 -17.17 12.16
CA TRP A 693 -34.50 -16.72 10.87
C TRP A 693 -33.44 -15.60 11.01
N ALA A 694 -33.69 -14.60 11.87
CA ALA A 694 -32.77 -13.50 12.06
C ALA A 694 -31.42 -13.96 12.65
N VAL A 695 -31.43 -14.94 13.58
CA VAL A 695 -30.22 -15.55 14.14
C VAL A 695 -29.49 -16.36 13.08
N SER A 696 -30.22 -17.16 12.29
CA SER A 696 -29.67 -17.96 11.18
C SER A 696 -29.04 -17.08 10.11
N LEU A 697 -29.67 -15.95 9.77
CA LEU A 697 -29.12 -14.96 8.84
C LEU A 697 -27.82 -14.40 9.39
N ALA A 698 -27.76 -14.04 10.66
CA ALA A 698 -26.54 -13.56 11.30
C ALA A 698 -25.42 -14.62 11.26
N SER A 699 -25.74 -15.90 11.44
CA SER A 699 -24.77 -17.00 11.31
C SER A 699 -24.17 -17.08 9.91
N LYS A 700 -24.99 -17.03 8.87
CA LYS A 700 -24.55 -17.05 7.47
C LYS A 700 -23.70 -15.82 7.15
N THR A 701 -24.16 -14.63 7.55
CA THR A 701 -23.45 -13.37 7.37
C THR A 701 -22.08 -13.39 8.07
N GLN A 702 -21.99 -13.96 9.28
CA GLN A 702 -20.69 -14.07 9.98
C GLN A 702 -19.68 -14.91 9.20
N LYS A 703 -20.11 -16.05 8.64
CA LYS A 703 -19.23 -16.90 7.82
C LYS A 703 -18.66 -16.13 6.62
N GLU A 704 -19.50 -15.34 5.94
CA GLU A 704 -19.08 -14.50 4.83
C GLU A 704 -18.13 -13.38 5.27
N VAL A 705 -18.46 -12.67 6.36
CA VAL A 705 -17.62 -11.60 6.92
C VAL A 705 -16.26 -12.13 7.32
N VAL A 706 -16.19 -13.27 8.02
CA VAL A 706 -14.92 -13.87 8.44
C VAL A 706 -14.09 -14.30 7.25
N ALA A 707 -14.70 -14.93 6.23
CA ALA A 707 -14.02 -15.30 4.99
C ALA A 707 -13.43 -14.08 4.28
N CYS A 708 -14.21 -12.99 4.16
CA CYS A 708 -13.72 -11.75 3.55
C CYS A 708 -12.55 -11.12 4.35
N TYR A 709 -12.56 -11.17 5.69
CA TYR A 709 -11.42 -10.75 6.50
C TYR A 709 -10.18 -11.63 6.27
N ASP A 710 -10.36 -12.94 6.13
CA ASP A 710 -9.25 -13.86 5.88
C ASP A 710 -8.63 -13.70 4.49
N GLU A 711 -9.43 -13.28 3.51
CA GLU A 711 -9.01 -12.98 2.15
C GLU A 711 -8.53 -11.53 1.98
N TYR A 712 -8.56 -10.72 3.04
CA TYR A 712 -8.24 -9.28 3.03
C TYR A 712 -9.15 -8.43 2.16
N ASP A 713 -10.41 -8.88 1.91
CA ASP A 713 -11.40 -8.21 1.06
C ASP A 713 -12.33 -7.31 1.90
N PHE A 714 -11.77 -6.19 2.42
CA PHE A 714 -12.48 -5.36 3.39
C PHE A 714 -13.64 -4.58 2.78
N HIS A 715 -13.59 -4.26 1.48
CA HIS A 715 -14.69 -3.56 0.85
C HIS A 715 -15.95 -4.44 0.77
N LYS A 716 -15.80 -5.76 0.58
CA LYS A 716 -16.93 -6.70 0.69
C LYS A 716 -17.44 -6.81 2.12
N VAL A 717 -16.56 -6.83 3.12
CA VAL A 717 -16.99 -6.75 4.53
C VAL A 717 -17.93 -5.56 4.72
N VAL A 718 -17.54 -4.36 4.27
CA VAL A 718 -18.38 -3.16 4.40
C VAL A 718 -19.68 -3.30 3.61
N GLN A 719 -19.66 -3.85 2.39
CA GLN A 719 -20.88 -4.09 1.60
C GLN A 719 -21.86 -5.04 2.32
N ILE A 720 -21.34 -6.15 2.87
CA ILE A 720 -22.15 -7.12 3.64
C ILE A 720 -22.74 -6.43 4.87
N LEU A 721 -21.93 -5.68 5.64
CA LEU A 721 -22.41 -4.94 6.81
C LEU A 721 -23.49 -3.92 6.47
N MET A 722 -23.34 -3.19 5.38
CA MET A 722 -24.32 -2.20 4.92
C MET A 722 -25.62 -2.85 4.47
N ASN A 723 -25.54 -3.98 3.75
CA ASN A 723 -26.72 -4.77 3.36
C ASN A 723 -27.45 -5.33 4.58
N PHE A 724 -26.71 -5.99 5.46
CA PHE A 724 -27.26 -6.56 6.69
C PHE A 724 -27.94 -5.51 7.55
N CYS A 725 -27.26 -4.38 7.85
CA CYS A 725 -27.83 -3.33 8.71
C CYS A 725 -29.01 -2.58 8.08
N SER A 726 -29.00 -2.33 6.76
CA SER A 726 -29.98 -1.46 6.11
C SER A 726 -31.15 -2.20 5.51
N ILE A 727 -30.93 -3.36 4.91
CA ILE A 727 -31.94 -4.09 4.15
C ILE A 727 -32.48 -5.25 5.00
N GLU A 728 -31.64 -6.21 5.31
CA GLU A 728 -32.09 -7.46 5.94
C GLU A 728 -32.60 -7.25 7.36
N LEU A 729 -31.83 -6.57 8.19
CA LEU A 729 -32.30 -6.19 9.52
C LEU A 729 -33.22 -4.96 9.48
N GLY A 730 -32.70 -3.83 8.94
CA GLY A 730 -33.31 -2.52 9.12
C GLY A 730 -34.73 -2.40 8.53
N SER A 731 -34.92 -2.80 7.28
CA SER A 731 -36.19 -2.68 6.56
C SER A 731 -37.12 -3.87 6.72
N PHE A 732 -36.67 -4.99 7.31
CA PHE A 732 -37.46 -6.17 7.51
C PHE A 732 -37.57 -6.50 9.00
N TYR A 733 -36.59 -7.17 9.58
CA TYR A 733 -36.67 -7.72 10.93
C TYR A 733 -36.89 -6.64 12.00
N LEU A 734 -36.04 -5.62 12.07
CA LEU A 734 -36.13 -4.60 13.11
C LEU A 734 -37.37 -3.73 13.01
N ASP A 735 -37.97 -3.65 11.82
CA ASP A 735 -39.22 -2.93 11.63
C ASP A 735 -40.41 -3.70 12.12
N ILE A 736 -40.49 -5.00 11.78
CA ILE A 736 -41.58 -5.92 12.19
C ILE A 736 -41.64 -6.06 13.70
N ILE A 737 -40.51 -6.28 14.37
CA ILE A 737 -40.46 -6.58 15.79
C ILE A 737 -40.81 -5.40 16.71
N LYS A 738 -40.92 -4.15 16.20
CA LYS A 738 -41.21 -2.98 17.05
C LYS A 738 -42.45 -3.13 17.85
N ASP A 739 -43.54 -3.59 17.25
CA ASP A 739 -44.78 -3.82 17.96
C ASP A 739 -44.56 -4.78 19.13
N ARG A 740 -44.02 -5.96 18.85
CA ARG A 740 -43.78 -6.99 19.86
C ARG A 740 -42.82 -6.51 20.97
N GLN A 741 -41.73 -5.83 20.60
CA GLN A 741 -40.77 -5.29 21.57
C GLN A 741 -41.40 -4.27 22.51
N TYR A 742 -42.22 -3.38 21.99
CA TYR A 742 -42.79 -2.26 22.78
C TYR A 742 -44.06 -2.59 23.51
N THR A 743 -44.91 -3.47 22.93
CA THR A 743 -46.28 -3.72 23.44
C THR A 743 -46.48 -5.05 24.14
N ALA A 744 -45.66 -6.08 23.87
CA ALA A 744 -45.76 -7.33 24.60
C ALA A 744 -45.38 -7.17 26.09
N LYS A 745 -45.84 -8.10 26.93
CA LYS A 745 -45.47 -8.08 28.36
C LYS A 745 -43.96 -8.22 28.53
N ALA A 746 -43.38 -7.47 29.44
CA ALA A 746 -41.95 -7.36 29.63
C ALA A 746 -41.22 -8.71 29.69
N ASN A 747 -41.75 -9.68 30.40
CA ASN A 747 -41.18 -11.02 30.61
C ASN A 747 -41.86 -12.12 29.81
N SER A 748 -42.69 -11.79 28.82
CA SER A 748 -43.34 -12.80 27.96
C SER A 748 -42.34 -13.56 27.10
N ALA A 749 -42.65 -14.80 26.75
CA ALA A 749 -41.85 -15.62 25.85
C ALA A 749 -41.64 -14.94 24.48
N ALA A 750 -42.71 -14.32 23.94
CA ALA A 750 -42.64 -13.57 22.69
C ALA A 750 -41.63 -12.43 22.68
N ARG A 751 -41.56 -11.63 23.79
CA ARG A 751 -40.58 -10.58 23.91
C ARG A 751 -39.19 -11.11 24.18
N ARG A 752 -39.03 -12.09 25.05
CA ARG A 752 -37.75 -12.69 25.38
C ARG A 752 -37.11 -13.41 24.17
N SER A 753 -37.93 -14.07 23.31
CA SER A 753 -37.47 -14.63 22.05
C SER A 753 -36.80 -13.57 21.18
N CYS A 754 -37.47 -12.45 20.97
CA CYS A 754 -36.94 -11.35 20.19
C CYS A 754 -35.68 -10.74 20.84
N GLN A 755 -35.67 -10.49 22.17
CA GLN A 755 -34.49 -9.98 22.86
C GLN A 755 -33.30 -10.93 22.79
N THR A 756 -33.53 -12.25 22.81
CA THR A 756 -32.48 -13.25 22.58
C THR A 756 -31.89 -13.11 21.20
N ALA A 757 -32.71 -12.99 20.13
CA ALA A 757 -32.21 -12.77 18.77
C ALA A 757 -31.41 -11.47 18.68
N LEU A 758 -31.93 -10.36 19.21
CA LEU A 758 -31.23 -9.07 19.23
C LEU A 758 -29.90 -9.13 19.98
N TYR A 759 -29.82 -9.87 21.08
CA TYR A 759 -28.59 -10.08 21.84
C TYR A 759 -27.54 -10.85 21.02
N LEU A 760 -27.93 -11.99 20.42
CA LEU A 760 -27.03 -12.82 19.60
C LEU A 760 -26.52 -12.05 18.37
N ILE A 761 -27.40 -11.29 17.73
CA ILE A 761 -27.03 -10.41 16.60
C ILE A 761 -26.09 -9.29 17.05
N ALA A 762 -26.36 -8.65 18.20
CA ALA A 762 -25.49 -7.59 18.72
C ALA A 762 -24.10 -8.11 19.09
N GLU A 763 -24.01 -9.28 19.74
CA GLU A 763 -22.74 -9.96 20.04
C GLU A 763 -21.91 -10.17 18.77
N SER A 764 -22.55 -10.56 17.67
CA SER A 764 -21.90 -10.81 16.40
C SER A 764 -21.53 -9.51 15.66
N LEU A 765 -22.48 -8.61 15.47
CA LEU A 765 -22.30 -7.37 14.72
C LEU A 765 -21.21 -6.47 15.34
N ILE A 766 -21.18 -6.37 16.67
CA ILE A 766 -20.14 -5.58 17.36
C ILE A 766 -18.74 -6.13 17.07
N ARG A 767 -18.57 -7.44 17.02
CA ARG A 767 -17.30 -8.07 16.63
C ARG A 767 -16.98 -7.90 15.16
N TRP A 768 -17.98 -8.00 14.28
CA TRP A 768 -17.75 -7.82 12.83
C TRP A 768 -17.24 -6.42 12.50
N ILE A 769 -17.76 -5.40 13.19
CA ILE A 769 -17.34 -4.01 12.95
C ILE A 769 -16.05 -3.64 13.70
N ALA A 770 -15.61 -4.40 14.71
CA ALA A 770 -14.49 -4.04 15.59
C ALA A 770 -13.16 -3.79 14.85
N PRO A 771 -12.76 -4.58 13.84
CA PRO A 771 -11.55 -4.30 13.09
C PRO A 771 -11.59 -2.95 12.34
N ILE A 772 -12.77 -2.52 11.88
CA ILE A 772 -12.95 -1.31 11.06
C ILE A 772 -13.36 -0.12 11.93
N LEU A 773 -14.46 -0.24 12.70
CA LEU A 773 -15.04 0.81 13.56
C LEU A 773 -14.64 0.58 15.01
N SER A 774 -13.35 0.63 15.29
CA SER A 774 -12.76 0.14 16.54
C SER A 774 -13.29 0.88 17.77
N PHE A 775 -13.44 2.19 17.69
CA PHE A 775 -13.95 3.00 18.81
C PHE A 775 -15.42 2.75 19.06
N THR A 776 -16.21 2.75 18.00
CA THR A 776 -17.66 2.50 18.08
C THR A 776 -17.97 1.09 18.58
N ALA A 777 -17.19 0.09 18.13
CA ALA A 777 -17.34 -1.29 18.58
C ALA A 777 -17.08 -1.44 20.09
N GLN A 778 -16.01 -0.84 20.60
CA GLN A 778 -15.72 -0.86 22.04
C GLN A 778 -16.78 -0.12 22.87
N GLU A 779 -17.25 1.03 22.40
CA GLU A 779 -18.34 1.77 23.04
C GLU A 779 -19.63 0.94 23.11
N ALA A 780 -19.96 0.25 22.01
CA ALA A 780 -21.12 -0.64 21.96
C ALA A 780 -20.95 -1.88 22.87
N TRP A 781 -19.74 -2.42 22.91
CA TRP A 781 -19.37 -3.55 23.77
C TRP A 781 -19.59 -3.24 25.24
N GLU A 782 -19.22 -2.06 25.69
CA GLU A 782 -19.41 -1.62 27.07
C GLU A 782 -20.88 -1.38 27.44
N ALA A 783 -21.73 -1.14 26.44
CA ALA A 783 -23.18 -0.96 26.62
C ALA A 783 -24.00 -2.26 26.55
N MET A 784 -23.39 -3.39 26.24
CA MET A 784 -24.05 -4.70 26.15
C MET A 784 -24.39 -5.25 27.55
N PRO A 785 -25.53 -5.89 27.76
CA PRO A 785 -25.87 -6.53 29.01
C PRO A 785 -25.09 -7.82 29.28
N GLY A 786 -24.97 -8.22 30.56
CA GLY A 786 -24.32 -9.47 30.96
C GLY A 786 -22.83 -9.32 31.30
N LYS A 787 -22.26 -10.41 31.86
CA LYS A 787 -20.81 -10.48 32.12
C LYS A 787 -20.05 -10.72 30.81
N ARG A 788 -18.98 -9.96 30.62
CA ARG A 788 -18.14 -10.04 29.41
C ARG A 788 -16.70 -9.63 29.68
N ASP A 789 -15.84 -9.90 28.73
CA ASP A 789 -14.48 -9.37 28.71
C ASP A 789 -14.50 -7.83 28.67
N GLU A 790 -13.50 -7.24 29.23
CA GLU A 790 -13.39 -5.77 29.34
C GLU A 790 -13.32 -5.09 27.96
N PHE A 791 -12.75 -5.77 26.98
CA PHE A 791 -12.56 -5.24 25.63
C PHE A 791 -13.08 -6.23 24.58
N VAL A 792 -13.71 -5.73 23.51
CA VAL A 792 -14.12 -6.56 22.38
C VAL A 792 -12.92 -7.24 21.71
N PHE A 793 -11.76 -6.61 21.72
CA PHE A 793 -10.53 -7.11 21.10
C PHE A 793 -9.87 -8.29 21.86
N THR A 794 -10.28 -8.57 23.10
CA THR A 794 -9.85 -9.78 23.82
C THR A 794 -10.75 -11.00 23.57
N SER A 795 -11.89 -10.78 22.90
CA SER A 795 -12.80 -11.86 22.48
C SER A 795 -12.40 -12.52 21.16
N THR A 796 -13.10 -13.58 20.78
CA THR A 796 -13.05 -14.20 19.45
C THR A 796 -14.36 -13.94 18.70
N TRP A 797 -14.43 -14.35 17.40
CA TRP A 797 -15.70 -14.36 16.69
C TRP A 797 -16.74 -15.11 17.50
N PHE A 798 -18.00 -14.63 17.45
CA PHE A 798 -19.05 -15.20 18.28
C PHE A 798 -19.46 -16.61 17.77
N ASP A 799 -19.43 -17.63 18.59
CA ASP A 799 -19.58 -19.04 18.23
C ASP A 799 -20.93 -19.68 18.60
N LYS A 800 -21.88 -18.85 19.11
CA LYS A 800 -23.16 -19.35 19.61
C LYS A 800 -24.35 -19.00 18.71
N LEU A 801 -24.09 -18.72 17.43
CA LEU A 801 -25.13 -18.56 16.43
C LEU A 801 -25.56 -19.93 15.92
N GLU A 802 -26.90 -20.13 15.85
CA GLU A 802 -27.51 -21.35 15.31
C GLU A 802 -28.11 -21.05 13.94
N GLU A 803 -28.29 -22.10 13.12
CA GLU A 803 -28.89 -22.01 11.78
C GLU A 803 -30.21 -22.74 11.73
N LEU A 804 -31.09 -22.26 10.85
CA LEU A 804 -32.35 -22.94 10.56
C LEU A 804 -32.10 -24.33 10.01
N ASP A 805 -33.00 -25.24 10.37
CA ASP A 805 -33.12 -26.50 9.65
C ASP A 805 -33.76 -26.21 8.27
N GLU A 806 -32.92 -26.31 7.22
CA GLU A 806 -33.38 -26.05 5.85
C GLU A 806 -34.41 -27.07 5.32
N SER A 807 -34.65 -28.14 6.05
CA SER A 807 -35.76 -29.09 5.77
C SER A 807 -37.09 -28.65 6.41
N SER A 808 -37.06 -27.62 7.29
CA SER A 808 -38.27 -27.13 7.96
C SER A 808 -39.15 -26.30 7.03
N GLU A 809 -40.43 -26.14 7.43
CA GLU A 809 -41.37 -25.30 6.67
C GLU A 809 -41.03 -23.83 6.65
N PHE A 810 -40.34 -23.33 7.69
CA PHE A 810 -39.90 -21.92 7.86
C PHE A 810 -38.41 -21.78 7.60
N ASN A 811 -37.90 -22.41 6.53
CA ASN A 811 -36.51 -22.37 6.12
C ASN A 811 -36.12 -21.01 5.52
N SER A 812 -34.84 -20.87 5.13
CA SER A 812 -34.30 -19.63 4.56
C SER A 812 -35.02 -19.23 3.26
N GLU A 813 -35.44 -20.18 2.42
CA GLU A 813 -36.13 -19.90 1.18
C GLU A 813 -37.55 -19.34 1.44
N TYR A 814 -38.25 -19.88 2.43
CA TYR A 814 -39.54 -19.34 2.88
C TYR A 814 -39.41 -17.86 3.28
N TRP A 815 -38.47 -17.52 4.14
CA TRP A 815 -38.30 -16.13 4.59
C TRP A 815 -37.81 -15.19 3.49
N ASN A 816 -37.02 -15.65 2.54
CA ASN A 816 -36.66 -14.87 1.35
C ASN A 816 -37.92 -14.57 0.48
N ARG A 817 -38.84 -15.51 0.32
CA ARG A 817 -40.12 -15.25 -0.34
C ARG A 817 -40.96 -14.24 0.46
N MET A 818 -40.98 -14.33 1.78
CA MET A 818 -41.68 -13.38 2.64
C MET A 818 -41.09 -11.95 2.57
N LEU A 819 -39.79 -11.83 2.51
CA LEU A 819 -39.11 -10.55 2.32
C LEU A 819 -39.51 -9.91 0.97
N ASN A 820 -39.50 -10.68 -0.11
CA ASN A 820 -39.91 -10.23 -1.44
C ASN A 820 -41.38 -9.84 -1.45
N PHE A 821 -42.25 -10.66 -0.86
CA PHE A 821 -43.67 -10.37 -0.72
C PHE A 821 -43.94 -9.08 0.04
N ARG A 822 -43.27 -8.88 1.20
CA ARG A 822 -43.41 -7.65 2.00
C ARG A 822 -42.98 -6.41 1.23
N ASN A 823 -41.95 -6.51 0.40
CA ASN A 823 -41.51 -5.39 -0.45
C ASN A 823 -42.63 -4.98 -1.41
N GLU A 824 -43.34 -5.93 -2.04
CA GLU A 824 -44.47 -5.65 -2.93
C GLU A 824 -45.68 -5.11 -2.17
N ALA A 825 -46.00 -5.68 -1.01
CA ALA A 825 -47.07 -5.18 -0.13
C ALA A 825 -46.79 -3.73 0.33
N ASN A 826 -45.55 -3.39 0.67
CA ASN A 826 -45.17 -2.04 1.03
C ASN A 826 -45.38 -1.05 -0.13
N LYS A 827 -45.11 -1.42 -1.38
CA LYS A 827 -45.40 -0.57 -2.55
C LYS A 827 -46.91 -0.27 -2.65
N ALA A 828 -47.79 -1.28 -2.43
CA ALA A 828 -49.23 -1.09 -2.43
C ALA A 828 -49.67 -0.17 -1.29
N ILE A 829 -49.18 -0.36 -0.08
CA ILE A 829 -49.46 0.48 1.11
C ILE A 829 -48.99 1.92 0.90
N GLU A 830 -47.75 2.13 0.38
CA GLU A 830 -47.21 3.46 0.05
C GLU A 830 -48.05 4.16 -1.04
N THR A 831 -48.50 3.41 -2.06
CA THR A 831 -49.40 3.94 -3.09
C THR A 831 -50.70 4.42 -2.51
N ALA A 832 -51.32 3.64 -1.60
CA ALA A 832 -52.52 4.02 -0.88
C ALA A 832 -52.28 5.27 0.00
N ARG A 833 -51.14 5.37 0.66
CA ARG A 833 -50.76 6.57 1.45
C ARG A 833 -50.59 7.80 0.60
N ASN A 834 -49.90 7.68 -0.51
CA ASN A 834 -49.66 8.81 -1.44
C ASN A 834 -50.98 9.30 -2.09
N ASN A 835 -51.95 8.39 -2.28
CA ASN A 835 -53.28 8.70 -2.76
C ASN A 835 -54.24 9.21 -1.67
N GLY A 836 -53.75 9.34 -0.41
CA GLY A 836 -54.55 9.86 0.71
C GLY A 836 -55.62 8.89 1.23
N VAL A 837 -55.57 7.58 0.87
CA VAL A 837 -56.52 6.55 1.38
C VAL A 837 -56.24 6.30 2.85
N ILE A 838 -54.98 6.24 3.25
CA ILE A 838 -54.50 6.06 4.62
C ILE A 838 -53.47 7.11 5.00
N GLY A 839 -53.34 7.45 6.29
CA GLY A 839 -52.31 8.33 6.85
C GLY A 839 -51.06 7.56 7.29
N GLY A 840 -51.21 6.30 7.68
CA GLY A 840 -50.12 5.43 8.12
C GLY A 840 -50.46 3.95 7.93
N SER A 841 -49.45 3.07 7.90
CA SER A 841 -49.67 1.63 7.64
C SER A 841 -50.58 0.95 8.63
N LEU A 842 -50.54 1.36 9.92
CA LEU A 842 -51.44 0.80 10.94
C LEU A 842 -52.92 1.22 10.74
N GLU A 843 -53.24 2.19 9.86
CA GLU A 843 -54.62 2.50 9.47
C GLU A 843 -55.13 1.56 8.36
N ALA A 844 -54.30 0.71 7.80
CA ALA A 844 -54.63 -0.14 6.68
C ALA A 844 -55.25 -1.47 7.08
N ASP A 845 -56.38 -1.80 6.40
CA ASP A 845 -56.85 -3.15 6.22
C ASP A 845 -56.42 -3.61 4.82
N VAL A 846 -55.60 -4.65 4.73
CA VAL A 846 -55.03 -5.15 3.46
C VAL A 846 -55.67 -6.49 3.10
N LYS A 847 -56.27 -6.58 1.90
CA LYS A 847 -56.70 -7.87 1.31
C LYS A 847 -55.75 -8.23 0.19
N ILE A 848 -55.17 -9.44 0.28
CA ILE A 848 -54.11 -9.96 -0.60
C ILE A 848 -54.77 -11.03 -1.49
N PHE A 849 -54.69 -10.89 -2.79
CA PHE A 849 -55.17 -11.83 -3.78
C PHE A 849 -54.00 -12.56 -4.38
N THR A 850 -53.89 -13.86 -4.16
CA THR A 850 -52.80 -14.71 -4.67
C THR A 850 -53.25 -16.18 -4.69
N LYS A 851 -52.52 -17.03 -5.40
CA LYS A 851 -52.74 -18.48 -5.51
C LYS A 851 -51.43 -19.25 -5.39
N GLY A 852 -51.51 -20.56 -5.39
CA GLY A 852 -50.33 -21.44 -5.40
C GLY A 852 -49.48 -21.36 -4.15
N GLN A 853 -48.16 -21.44 -4.33
CA GLN A 853 -47.17 -21.49 -3.24
C GLN A 853 -47.25 -20.27 -2.31
N LEU A 854 -47.40 -19.07 -2.90
CA LEU A 854 -47.46 -17.85 -2.09
C LEU A 854 -48.69 -17.84 -1.17
N PHE A 855 -49.86 -18.34 -1.66
CA PHE A 855 -51.06 -18.44 -0.83
C PHE A 855 -50.82 -19.36 0.38
N GLU A 856 -50.23 -20.55 0.14
CA GLU A 856 -49.92 -21.49 1.20
C GLU A 856 -48.88 -20.95 2.17
N ASP A 857 -47.87 -20.25 1.68
CA ASP A 857 -46.85 -19.62 2.53
C ASP A 857 -47.44 -18.53 3.44
N LEU A 858 -48.32 -17.66 2.90
CA LEU A 858 -48.96 -16.62 3.70
C LEU A 858 -49.94 -17.20 4.73
N LYS A 859 -50.67 -18.29 4.36
CA LYS A 859 -51.60 -18.97 5.24
C LYS A 859 -50.92 -19.53 6.49
N LYS A 860 -49.64 -19.94 6.42
CA LYS A 860 -48.85 -20.40 7.57
C LYS A 860 -48.68 -19.34 8.66
N LEU A 861 -48.70 -18.08 8.29
CA LEU A 861 -48.58 -16.97 9.28
C LEU A 861 -49.87 -16.69 10.02
N GLU A 862 -50.99 -17.24 9.57
CA GLU A 862 -52.30 -17.09 10.21
C GLU A 862 -52.66 -15.61 10.51
N LYS A 863 -53.03 -15.31 11.76
CA LYS A 863 -53.36 -13.96 12.23
C LYS A 863 -52.11 -13.06 12.39
N GLU A 864 -50.93 -13.65 12.38
CA GLU A 864 -49.68 -12.89 12.57
C GLU A 864 -49.18 -12.20 11.27
N LEU A 865 -49.82 -12.48 10.11
CA LEU A 865 -49.49 -11.84 8.84
C LEU A 865 -49.60 -10.28 8.90
N CYS A 866 -50.61 -9.77 9.66
CA CYS A 866 -50.77 -8.32 9.83
C CYS A 866 -49.55 -7.66 10.52
N PHE A 867 -48.83 -8.39 11.39
CA PHE A 867 -47.61 -7.87 12.04
C PHE A 867 -46.42 -7.84 11.08
N VAL A 868 -46.31 -8.85 10.19
CA VAL A 868 -45.30 -8.85 9.13
C VAL A 868 -45.48 -7.64 8.20
N LEU A 869 -46.73 -7.29 7.91
CA LEU A 869 -47.08 -6.12 7.05
C LEU A 869 -47.13 -4.79 7.82
N ILE A 870 -47.12 -4.85 9.16
CA ILE A 870 -47.30 -3.65 10.04
C ILE A 870 -48.64 -2.94 9.70
N THR A 871 -49.69 -3.72 9.59
CA THR A 871 -51.07 -3.25 9.30
C THR A 871 -52.05 -3.68 10.42
N SER A 872 -53.23 -3.09 10.50
CA SER A 872 -54.22 -3.53 11.49
C SER A 872 -54.89 -4.83 11.13
N LYS A 873 -55.04 -5.09 9.83
CA LYS A 873 -55.64 -6.34 9.35
C LYS A 873 -54.95 -6.75 8.04
N ALA A 874 -54.77 -8.07 7.88
CA ALA A 874 -54.31 -8.67 6.65
C ALA A 874 -55.16 -9.94 6.36
N VAL A 875 -55.75 -10.03 5.17
CA VAL A 875 -56.62 -11.15 4.78
C VAL A 875 -56.17 -11.66 3.43
N ILE A 876 -55.99 -12.98 3.32
CA ILE A 876 -55.61 -13.64 2.07
C ILE A 876 -56.87 -14.15 1.37
N SER A 877 -56.87 -14.11 0.05
CA SER A 877 -57.99 -14.58 -0.79
C SER A 877 -57.42 -15.23 -2.05
N ASP A 878 -58.05 -16.35 -2.45
CA ASP A 878 -57.76 -17.04 -3.69
C ASP A 878 -58.72 -16.61 -4.83
N GLU A 879 -59.62 -15.64 -4.54
CA GLU A 879 -60.54 -15.02 -5.51
C GLU A 879 -59.72 -14.18 -6.54
N GLU A 880 -60.36 -13.84 -7.65
CA GLU A 880 -59.81 -12.90 -8.60
C GLU A 880 -59.75 -11.48 -8.00
N ALA A 881 -58.62 -10.83 -8.23
CA ALA A 881 -58.41 -9.48 -7.76
C ALA A 881 -59.32 -8.48 -8.47
N PRO A 882 -59.92 -7.49 -7.75
CA PRO A 882 -60.68 -6.41 -8.39
C PRO A 882 -59.83 -5.65 -9.44
N SER A 883 -60.49 -5.08 -10.42
CA SER A 883 -59.77 -4.36 -11.52
C SER A 883 -58.94 -3.16 -11.07
N ASP A 884 -59.26 -2.57 -9.91
CA ASP A 884 -58.62 -1.44 -9.28
C ASP A 884 -57.59 -1.82 -8.22
N ALA A 885 -57.37 -3.16 -8.01
CA ALA A 885 -56.35 -3.62 -7.10
C ALA A 885 -54.94 -3.26 -7.61
N PHE A 886 -54.05 -2.93 -6.68
CA PHE A 886 -52.62 -2.82 -6.98
C PHE A 886 -52.07 -4.20 -7.35
N LYS A 887 -51.54 -4.33 -8.56
CA LYS A 887 -50.91 -5.57 -9.04
C LYS A 887 -49.41 -5.50 -8.93
N SER A 888 -48.80 -6.56 -8.36
CA SER A 888 -47.34 -6.67 -8.36
C SER A 888 -46.84 -6.97 -9.79
N GLU A 889 -45.72 -6.36 -10.13
CA GLU A 889 -45.02 -6.64 -11.40
C GLU A 889 -44.04 -7.84 -11.29
N VAL A 890 -43.76 -8.26 -10.05
CA VAL A 890 -42.69 -9.23 -9.73
C VAL A 890 -43.25 -10.55 -9.22
N LEU A 891 -44.40 -10.50 -8.51
CA LEU A 891 -45.03 -11.65 -7.88
C LEU A 891 -46.45 -11.80 -8.44
N ASP A 892 -46.95 -13.04 -8.51
CA ASP A 892 -48.36 -13.31 -8.87
C ASP A 892 -49.27 -13.01 -7.67
N CYS A 893 -49.42 -11.71 -7.39
CA CYS A 893 -50.31 -11.24 -6.33
C CYS A 893 -50.81 -9.81 -6.62
N ALA A 894 -51.94 -9.48 -6.00
CA ALA A 894 -52.52 -8.15 -6.02
C ALA A 894 -53.03 -7.76 -4.62
N PHE A 895 -53.18 -6.46 -4.40
CA PHE A 895 -53.50 -5.91 -3.09
C PHE A 895 -54.61 -4.89 -3.20
N THR A 896 -55.59 -4.95 -2.29
CA THR A 896 -56.50 -3.82 -1.99
C THR A 896 -56.14 -3.29 -0.61
N VAL A 897 -55.95 -1.99 -0.52
CA VAL A 897 -55.62 -1.30 0.73
C VAL A 897 -56.73 -0.33 1.05
N THR A 898 -57.43 -0.55 2.14
CA THR A 898 -58.50 0.34 2.59
C THR A 898 -58.21 0.90 3.98
N LYS A 899 -58.78 2.07 4.30
CA LYS A 899 -58.69 2.57 5.64
C LYS A 899 -59.59 1.80 6.58
N SER A 900 -59.08 1.33 7.71
CA SER A 900 -59.83 0.61 8.72
C SER A 900 -60.91 1.51 9.32
N THR A 901 -62.10 0.92 9.48
CA THR A 901 -63.25 1.58 10.13
C THR A 901 -63.34 1.27 11.64
N ALA A 902 -62.43 0.38 12.14
CA ALA A 902 -62.37 0.02 13.53
C ALA A 902 -61.80 1.14 14.42
N LYS A 903 -61.97 0.98 15.72
CA LYS A 903 -61.39 1.97 16.71
C LYS A 903 -59.90 1.75 16.90
N LYS A 904 -59.13 2.84 17.04
CA LYS A 904 -57.69 2.80 17.29
C LYS A 904 -57.43 2.45 18.77
N CYS A 905 -56.62 1.44 19.03
CA CYS A 905 -56.11 1.20 20.36
C CYS A 905 -55.10 2.29 20.78
N GLU A 906 -55.32 2.89 21.98
CA GLU A 906 -54.46 3.99 22.48
C GLU A 906 -53.02 3.50 22.84
N ARG A 907 -52.83 2.19 23.05
CA ARG A 907 -51.53 1.61 23.47
C ARG A 907 -50.68 1.08 22.30
N CYS A 908 -51.24 0.20 21.45
CA CYS A 908 -50.50 -0.40 20.33
C CYS A 908 -50.72 0.29 18.99
N TRP A 909 -51.72 1.17 18.90
CA TRP A 909 -52.14 1.97 17.74
C TRP A 909 -52.72 1.16 16.58
N HIS A 910 -52.93 -0.16 16.73
CA HIS A 910 -53.73 -0.95 15.79
C HIS A 910 -55.21 -0.58 15.88
N TYR A 911 -55.90 -0.69 14.75
CA TYR A 911 -57.35 -0.50 14.69
C TYR A 911 -58.01 -1.88 14.81
N GLU A 912 -58.93 -2.00 15.77
CA GLU A 912 -59.59 -3.28 16.06
C GLU A 912 -61.01 -3.03 16.57
N ASP A 913 -61.99 -3.86 16.09
CA ASP A 913 -63.39 -3.70 16.43
C ASP A 913 -63.65 -3.89 17.95
N ALA A 914 -62.86 -4.71 18.60
CA ALA A 914 -63.00 -5.02 20.00
C ALA A 914 -62.28 -4.01 20.98
N VAL A 915 -61.83 -2.86 20.48
CA VAL A 915 -61.37 -1.76 21.33
C VAL A 915 -62.53 -1.26 22.15
N ASP A 916 -62.34 -0.99 23.46
CA ASP A 916 -63.37 -0.67 24.47
C ASP A 916 -64.29 -1.81 24.87
N ALA A 917 -63.98 -3.08 24.50
CA ALA A 917 -64.79 -4.21 24.91
C ALA A 917 -64.72 -4.51 26.44
N ASP A 918 -63.63 -4.13 27.11
CA ASP A 918 -63.43 -4.25 28.56
C ASP A 918 -63.54 -2.86 29.22
N PRO A 919 -64.58 -2.62 30.05
CA PRO A 919 -64.77 -1.34 30.72
C PRO A 919 -63.68 -0.96 31.72
N GLU A 920 -62.92 -1.93 32.20
CA GLU A 920 -61.79 -1.70 33.12
C GLU A 920 -60.55 -1.07 32.37
N TYR A 921 -60.47 -1.27 31.06
CA TYR A 921 -59.39 -0.83 30.22
C TYR A 921 -59.87 -0.05 29.00
N PRO A 922 -60.49 1.13 29.22
CA PRO A 922 -61.04 1.91 28.11
C PRO A 922 -59.94 2.30 27.11
N GLY A 923 -60.20 2.28 25.82
CA GLY A 923 -59.26 2.62 24.76
C GLY A 923 -58.31 1.50 24.34
N LEU A 924 -58.39 0.31 24.98
CA LEU A 924 -57.51 -0.81 24.65
C LEU A 924 -58.19 -1.93 23.84
N CYS A 925 -57.43 -2.56 22.96
CA CYS A 925 -57.78 -3.81 22.30
C CYS A 925 -57.55 -5.02 23.24
N PRO A 926 -58.17 -6.16 22.98
CA PRO A 926 -58.04 -7.38 23.79
C PRO A 926 -56.57 -7.83 23.95
N ARG A 927 -55.78 -7.76 22.89
CA ARG A 927 -54.35 -8.10 22.91
C ARG A 927 -53.56 -7.23 23.91
N CYS A 928 -53.82 -5.93 23.96
CA CYS A 928 -53.18 -5.05 24.90
C CYS A 928 -53.59 -5.30 26.33
N ILE A 929 -54.85 -5.65 26.56
CA ILE A 929 -55.38 -6.04 27.87
C ILE A 929 -54.70 -7.33 28.34
N GLU A 930 -54.55 -8.33 27.45
CA GLU A 930 -53.81 -9.55 27.74
C GLU A 930 -52.37 -9.31 28.15
N ASN A 931 -51.68 -8.44 27.44
CA ASN A 931 -50.29 -8.05 27.76
C ASN A 931 -50.17 -7.31 29.09
N ILE A 932 -51.25 -6.70 29.61
CA ILE A 932 -51.24 -6.02 30.92
C ILE A 932 -51.62 -6.99 32.04
N LYS A 933 -52.71 -7.73 31.85
CA LYS A 933 -53.35 -8.53 32.92
C LYS A 933 -52.78 -9.92 33.08
N SER A 934 -52.42 -10.59 31.94
CA SER A 934 -52.06 -12.02 31.93
C SER A 934 -50.55 -12.26 31.80
N ASN A 935 -50.13 -13.42 31.36
CA ASN A 935 -48.75 -13.75 31.03
C ASN A 935 -48.26 -13.16 29.71
N GLY A 936 -49.14 -12.39 29.05
CA GLY A 936 -48.84 -11.76 27.72
C GLY A 936 -49.32 -12.63 26.56
N GLU A 937 -49.40 -12.00 25.39
CA GLU A 937 -49.80 -12.65 24.17
C GLU A 937 -48.80 -13.73 23.73
N VAL A 938 -49.33 -14.76 23.05
CA VAL A 938 -48.50 -15.80 22.46
C VAL A 938 -48.25 -15.44 20.99
N ARG A 939 -47.01 -15.57 20.55
CA ARG A 939 -46.54 -15.42 19.16
C ARG A 939 -45.79 -16.64 18.75
N HIS A 940 -46.02 -17.10 17.52
CA HIS A 940 -45.37 -18.27 16.96
C HIS A 940 -44.50 -17.92 15.77
N PHE A 941 -44.93 -16.99 14.93
CA PHE A 941 -44.32 -16.75 13.62
C PHE A 941 -43.64 -15.39 13.53
N ALA A 942 -44.19 -14.24 14.09
CA ALA A 942 -43.67 -12.91 13.89
C ALA A 942 -43.84 -11.96 15.11
#